data_1620cd0e2f0ee0d4154b84219eb0937e
#
_entry.id   1620cd0e2f0ee0d4154b84219eb0937e
#
_cell.length_a   1.000
_cell.length_b   1.000
_cell.length_c   1.000
_cell.angle_alpha   90.00
_cell.angle_beta   90.00
_cell.angle_gamma   90.00
#
_symmetry.space_group_name_H-M   'P 1'
#
loop_
_entity.id
_entity.type
_entity.pdbx_description
1 polymer ?
#
loop_
_entity_poly.entity_id
_entity_poly.type
_entity_poly.pdbx_seq_one_letter_code
_entity_poly.pdbx_strand_id
1 'polypeptide(L)'
;MNSKQITALKKAGYDLDFIERIQPQGGIRFDERYVKGGDGYYACLHVYRFPRNVPPFWMTNLTENINTITMMDISTANKEEVISAVNRTLSEFSDRMESERKYTDRNDALDEFKQLSQFASEITQGGEIIKLMHVRIFLSEDTLEALENEISDLRKKLNSMDYKATTFLFEQKSEWMSLFTSYGDQQKGINSRKGISIPSQAVGGGYPFNHQYLLDPWGGHIGTTDTNGAFVFDPYRVTEDRTSFSGMVLGMPGFGKSTFLKMLEDMLVGRQTIIRGIEKNRDWYNLIEGQEGVILDLAGSDGMINPLEVFATKTDKSGMYIDELGSFMMHKSKFVSQVRFINPEMTSIEALELGNLLENFYIERKLLEPGYMNNRASIKITGLKPSEYPTMNEFSSFLDAELKSAKYEFATVSKKEGLERIQTVIHSMTKEYGALFNGHTTLENFEDEQILFFDIDGISSFDKEIFNCQLFTALTIIWNQAMKNGRRMKNLLSEKKIAPEDVTYFMFFMDECQNIINAHNIFAVDYVVNFQKEMRKFSAGVYFATQSPQEILPEGTSSSDISKIKQVFELCHSKFYLNLDESVMVRMKEVLGSSLTESEYESLTRLKKGQVFCTLGGKNKYTVNVDPTEDQLERFAGGH
;
A
#
# COMPACT_ATOMS: atom_id res chain seq x y z
N MET A 1 4.16 -33.02 40.10
CA MET A 1 5.44 -32.96 40.85
C MET A 1 5.16 -32.85 42.33
N ASN A 2 6.00 -33.47 43.21
CA ASN A 2 5.81 -33.30 44.65
C ASN A 2 6.56 -32.04 45.14
N SER A 3 6.17 -31.50 46.31
CA SER A 3 6.70 -30.25 46.88
C SER A 3 8.26 -30.24 47.02
N LYS A 4 8.87 -31.39 47.27
CA LYS A 4 10.34 -31.53 47.37
C LYS A 4 11.03 -31.36 46.00
N GLN A 5 10.43 -31.90 44.94
CA GLN A 5 10.93 -31.76 43.57
C GLN A 5 10.83 -30.31 43.09
N ILE A 6 9.71 -29.63 43.36
CA ILE A 6 9.51 -28.20 43.05
C ILE A 6 10.59 -27.34 43.73
N THR A 7 10.83 -27.57 45.02
CA THR A 7 11.86 -26.83 45.76
C THR A 7 13.27 -27.12 45.25
N ALA A 8 13.57 -28.34 44.83
CA ALA A 8 14.87 -28.68 44.24
C ALA A 8 15.11 -27.98 42.91
N LEU A 9 14.11 -27.94 42.03
CA LEU A 9 14.19 -27.25 40.73
C LEU A 9 14.33 -25.74 40.88
N LYS A 10 13.56 -25.10 41.78
CA LYS A 10 13.71 -23.66 42.08
C LYS A 10 15.11 -23.32 42.61
N LYS A 11 15.69 -24.18 43.49
CA LYS A 11 17.06 -24.02 43.96
C LYS A 11 18.11 -24.23 42.87
N ALA A 12 17.82 -25.03 41.85
CA ALA A 12 18.68 -25.24 40.69
C ALA A 12 18.57 -24.11 39.65
N GLY A 13 17.74 -23.08 39.90
CA GLY A 13 17.62 -21.89 39.04
C GLY A 13 16.59 -22.02 37.92
N TYR A 14 15.73 -23.04 37.94
CA TYR A 14 14.68 -23.21 36.94
C TYR A 14 13.51 -22.26 37.24
N ASP A 15 13.06 -21.49 36.23
CA ASP A 15 11.82 -20.72 36.24
C ASP A 15 10.65 -21.65 35.97
N LEU A 16 9.96 -22.07 37.06
CA LEU A 16 8.86 -23.03 36.95
C LEU A 16 7.61 -22.40 36.30
N ASP A 17 7.40 -21.11 36.45
CA ASP A 17 6.26 -20.41 35.86
C ASP A 17 6.43 -20.32 34.31
N PHE A 18 7.67 -20.11 33.87
CA PHE A 18 8.01 -20.17 32.45
C PHE A 18 7.85 -21.60 31.89
N ILE A 19 8.38 -22.61 32.61
CA ILE A 19 8.25 -24.01 32.21
C ILE A 19 6.78 -24.41 32.10
N GLU A 20 5.92 -23.99 33.05
CA GLU A 20 4.48 -24.26 33.03
C GLU A 20 3.80 -23.68 31.79
N ARG A 21 4.23 -22.51 31.35
CA ARG A 21 3.68 -21.85 30.16
C ARG A 21 4.09 -22.49 28.84
N ILE A 22 5.31 -23.02 28.75
CA ILE A 22 5.83 -23.58 27.50
C ILE A 22 5.63 -25.08 27.35
N GLN A 23 5.31 -25.83 28.43
CA GLN A 23 5.12 -27.25 28.35
C GLN A 23 3.73 -27.59 27.80
N PRO A 24 3.61 -28.61 26.91
CA PRO A 24 2.31 -29.05 26.42
C PRO A 24 1.42 -29.55 27.55
N GLN A 25 0.16 -29.16 27.55
CA GLN A 25 -0.86 -29.62 28.50
C GLN A 25 -1.07 -31.13 28.32
N GLY A 26 -1.21 -31.89 29.42
CA GLY A 26 -1.50 -33.32 29.36
C GLY A 26 -0.35 -34.27 29.04
N GLY A 27 0.89 -33.76 28.86
CA GLY A 27 2.08 -34.53 28.57
C GLY A 27 2.22 -34.96 27.10
N ILE A 28 3.29 -35.68 26.79
CA ILE A 28 3.63 -36.15 25.44
C ILE A 28 3.59 -37.68 25.40
N ARG A 29 2.85 -38.21 24.42
CA ARG A 29 2.79 -39.64 24.13
C ARG A 29 3.25 -39.91 22.71
N PHE A 30 4.17 -40.85 22.56
CA PHE A 30 4.69 -41.31 21.26
C PHE A 30 3.94 -42.55 20.83
N ASP A 31 3.25 -42.46 19.71
CA ASP A 31 2.55 -43.58 19.07
C ASP A 31 3.30 -44.04 17.79
N GLU A 32 2.73 -44.97 17.05
CA GLU A 32 3.37 -45.61 15.89
C GLU A 32 3.77 -44.58 14.81
N ARG A 33 2.87 -43.65 14.50
CA ARG A 33 3.03 -42.70 13.36
C ARG A 33 2.96 -41.25 13.77
N TYR A 34 2.56 -40.96 14.99
CA TYR A 34 2.35 -39.58 15.47
C TYR A 34 2.76 -39.44 16.94
N VAL A 35 2.87 -38.20 17.33
CA VAL A 35 3.05 -37.82 18.74
C VAL A 35 1.75 -37.14 19.18
N LYS A 36 1.20 -37.53 20.31
CA LYS A 36 0.05 -36.85 20.93
C LYS A 36 0.54 -35.92 22.02
N GLY A 37 0.33 -34.62 21.87
CA GLY A 37 0.40 -33.63 22.93
C GLY A 37 -0.96 -33.42 23.59
N GLY A 38 -1.03 -32.61 24.65
CA GLY A 38 -2.29 -32.31 25.28
C GLY A 38 -3.23 -31.43 24.42
N ASP A 39 -2.66 -30.70 23.52
CA ASP A 39 -3.26 -29.68 22.65
C ASP A 39 -3.40 -30.11 21.18
N GLY A 40 -2.89 -31.26 20.79
CA GLY A 40 -2.99 -31.73 19.41
C GLY A 40 -2.18 -32.96 19.07
N TYR A 41 -2.05 -33.21 17.78
CA TYR A 41 -1.32 -34.32 17.19
C TYR A 41 -0.18 -33.79 16.32
N TYR A 42 0.98 -34.43 16.40
CA TYR A 42 2.19 -34.04 15.69
C TYR A 42 2.78 -35.22 14.95
N ALA A 43 3.40 -34.99 13.82
CA ALA A 43 4.17 -36.01 13.10
C ALA A 43 5.40 -35.40 12.43
N CYS A 44 6.42 -36.27 12.25
CA CYS A 44 7.59 -35.91 11.46
C CYS A 44 7.53 -36.59 10.10
N LEU A 45 7.54 -35.80 9.05
CA LEU A 45 7.71 -36.26 7.68
C LEU A 45 9.19 -36.11 7.29
N HIS A 46 9.91 -37.22 7.19
CA HIS A 46 11.33 -37.24 6.87
C HIS A 46 11.54 -37.35 5.36
N VAL A 47 12.28 -36.43 4.78
CA VAL A 47 12.63 -36.42 3.35
C VAL A 47 13.85 -37.36 3.17
N TYR A 48 13.67 -38.46 2.46
CA TYR A 48 14.71 -39.46 2.26
C TYR A 48 15.30 -39.52 0.85
N ARG A 49 14.76 -38.71 -0.11
CA ARG A 49 15.28 -38.60 -1.46
C ARG A 49 15.00 -37.18 -2.02
N PHE A 50 16.03 -36.59 -2.61
CA PHE A 50 15.96 -35.33 -3.36
C PHE A 50 15.86 -35.58 -4.88
N PRO A 51 15.37 -34.59 -5.66
CA PRO A 51 15.47 -34.62 -7.12
C PRO A 51 16.93 -34.78 -7.56
N ARG A 52 17.15 -35.40 -8.72
CA ARG A 52 18.51 -35.54 -9.29
C ARG A 52 19.12 -34.18 -9.63
N ASN A 53 18.32 -33.27 -10.21
CA ASN A 53 18.72 -31.92 -10.51
C ASN A 53 17.92 -30.95 -9.66
N VAL A 54 18.60 -30.17 -8.84
CA VAL A 54 17.96 -29.17 -7.98
C VAL A 54 18.14 -27.78 -8.61
N PRO A 55 17.04 -27.01 -8.77
CA PRO A 55 17.12 -25.64 -9.23
C PRO A 55 17.72 -24.73 -8.14
N PRO A 56 18.15 -23.49 -8.48
CA PRO A 56 18.45 -22.49 -7.45
C PRO A 56 17.27 -22.35 -6.46
N PHE A 57 17.58 -22.12 -5.18
CA PHE A 57 16.61 -21.97 -4.08
C PHE A 57 15.72 -23.21 -3.81
N TRP A 58 16.17 -24.42 -4.19
CA TRP A 58 15.39 -25.65 -4.06
C TRP A 58 14.94 -25.98 -2.64
N MET A 59 15.65 -25.50 -1.62
CA MET A 59 15.25 -25.72 -0.22
C MET A 59 13.96 -24.96 0.14
N THR A 60 13.62 -23.91 -0.57
CA THR A 60 12.38 -23.16 -0.38
C THR A 60 11.15 -24.06 -0.49
N ASN A 61 11.16 -25.01 -1.45
CA ASN A 61 10.08 -25.98 -1.63
C ASN A 61 9.85 -26.88 -0.37
N LEU A 62 10.86 -27.00 0.47
CA LEU A 62 10.81 -27.79 1.71
C LEU A 62 10.43 -26.95 2.93
N THR A 63 10.67 -25.62 2.89
CA THR A 63 10.46 -24.72 4.02
C THR A 63 9.18 -23.88 3.92
N GLU A 64 8.64 -23.67 2.71
CA GLU A 64 7.43 -22.88 2.47
C GLU A 64 6.14 -23.70 2.59
N ASN A 65 5.95 -24.36 3.72
CA ASN A 65 4.73 -25.08 4.01
C ASN A 65 4.06 -24.46 5.24
N ILE A 66 2.78 -24.13 5.11
CA ILE A 66 2.00 -23.50 6.18
C ILE A 66 1.91 -24.46 7.38
N ASN A 67 1.92 -23.92 8.59
CA ASN A 67 1.79 -24.68 9.85
C ASN A 67 2.81 -25.80 10.04
N THR A 68 4.01 -25.68 9.44
CA THR A 68 5.06 -26.67 9.59
C THR A 68 6.34 -26.08 10.16
N ILE A 69 7.15 -26.93 10.81
CA ILE A 69 8.52 -26.61 11.21
C ILE A 69 9.44 -27.50 10.38
N THR A 70 10.22 -26.89 9.49
CA THR A 70 11.23 -27.63 8.73
C THR A 70 12.59 -27.52 9.41
N MET A 71 13.15 -28.63 9.75
CA MET A 71 14.48 -28.78 10.35
C MET A 71 15.44 -29.39 9.35
N MET A 72 16.59 -28.78 9.20
CA MET A 72 17.69 -29.25 8.34
C MET A 72 18.95 -29.46 9.17
N ASP A 73 19.34 -30.72 9.39
CA ASP A 73 20.61 -31.07 10.00
C ASP A 73 21.65 -31.27 8.91
N ILE A 74 22.73 -30.49 8.96
CA ILE A 74 23.80 -30.53 7.95
C ILE A 74 25.12 -30.84 8.65
N SER A 75 25.78 -31.90 8.19
CA SER A 75 27.12 -32.25 8.63
C SER A 75 28.07 -32.42 7.45
N THR A 76 29.35 -32.57 7.69
CA THR A 76 30.35 -32.79 6.65
C THR A 76 30.74 -34.26 6.61
N ALA A 77 30.67 -34.86 5.43
CA ALA A 77 31.09 -36.24 5.23
C ALA A 77 32.64 -36.39 5.33
N ASN A 78 33.10 -37.55 5.75
CA ASN A 78 34.51 -37.87 5.67
C ASN A 78 34.92 -38.05 4.19
N LYS A 79 35.92 -37.25 3.72
CA LYS A 79 36.34 -37.23 2.32
C LYS A 79 36.83 -38.60 1.84
N GLU A 80 37.56 -39.35 2.67
CA GLU A 80 38.09 -40.65 2.33
C GLU A 80 36.97 -41.70 2.15
N GLU A 81 35.97 -41.69 3.06
CA GLU A 81 34.79 -42.56 2.95
C GLU A 81 33.99 -42.26 1.68
N VAL A 82 33.83 -40.98 1.33
CA VAL A 82 33.11 -40.57 0.11
C VAL A 82 33.84 -41.02 -1.14
N ILE A 83 35.16 -40.80 -1.23
CA ILE A 83 35.98 -41.24 -2.37
C ILE A 83 35.93 -42.76 -2.52
N SER A 84 36.03 -43.52 -1.40
CA SER A 84 35.93 -44.97 -1.43
C SER A 84 34.57 -45.46 -1.92
N ALA A 85 33.47 -44.83 -1.47
CA ALA A 85 32.13 -45.14 -1.93
C ALA A 85 31.92 -44.83 -3.43
N VAL A 86 32.39 -43.69 -3.89
CA VAL A 86 32.31 -43.27 -5.29
C VAL A 86 33.09 -44.23 -6.19
N ASN A 87 34.31 -44.59 -5.80
CA ASN A 87 35.14 -45.54 -6.56
C ASN A 87 34.47 -46.91 -6.66
N ARG A 88 33.86 -47.39 -5.57
CA ARG A 88 33.11 -48.65 -5.59
C ARG A 88 31.92 -48.59 -6.54
N THR A 89 31.13 -47.50 -6.52
CA THR A 89 29.99 -47.32 -7.41
C THR A 89 30.43 -47.17 -8.86
N LEU A 90 31.55 -46.49 -9.15
CA LEU A 90 32.15 -46.42 -10.50
C LEU A 90 32.52 -47.79 -11.02
N SER A 91 33.10 -48.66 -10.16
CA SER A 91 33.39 -50.07 -10.55
C SER A 91 32.11 -50.82 -10.85
N GLU A 92 31.06 -50.70 -10.04
CA GLU A 92 29.76 -51.33 -10.28
C GLU A 92 29.11 -50.87 -11.61
N PHE A 93 29.19 -49.58 -11.97
CA PHE A 93 28.68 -49.10 -13.26
C PHE A 93 29.54 -49.58 -14.43
N SER A 94 30.86 -49.65 -14.26
CA SER A 94 31.75 -50.24 -15.28
C SER A 94 31.38 -51.69 -15.59
N ASP A 95 31.18 -52.50 -14.55
CA ASP A 95 30.77 -53.90 -14.68
C ASP A 95 29.38 -54.04 -15.34
N ARG A 96 28.44 -53.13 -15.04
CA ARG A 96 27.13 -53.11 -15.71
C ARG A 96 27.23 -52.75 -17.18
N MET A 97 28.07 -51.76 -17.57
CA MET A 97 28.30 -51.37 -18.98
C MET A 97 28.83 -52.56 -19.82
N GLU A 98 29.58 -53.47 -19.22
CA GLU A 98 30.13 -54.66 -19.89
C GLU A 98 29.13 -55.82 -19.93
N SER A 99 28.30 -56.00 -18.89
CA SER A 99 27.41 -57.15 -18.72
C SER A 99 26.00 -56.97 -19.26
N GLU A 100 25.50 -55.73 -19.39
CA GLU A 100 24.13 -55.45 -19.81
C GLU A 100 23.92 -55.66 -21.31
N ARG A 101 22.89 -56.48 -21.64
CA ARG A 101 22.55 -56.85 -23.03
C ARG A 101 21.61 -55.86 -23.72
N LYS A 102 20.83 -55.09 -22.93
CA LYS A 102 19.89 -54.10 -23.47
C LYS A 102 20.61 -52.79 -23.71
N TYR A 103 20.43 -52.23 -24.90
CA TYR A 103 21.06 -50.98 -25.32
C TYR A 103 20.67 -49.77 -24.43
N THR A 104 19.39 -49.70 -24.00
CA THR A 104 18.90 -48.62 -23.11
C THR A 104 19.60 -48.67 -21.77
N ASP A 105 19.62 -49.87 -21.11
CA ASP A 105 20.17 -50.04 -19.79
C ASP A 105 21.69 -49.80 -19.76
N ARG A 106 22.36 -50.12 -20.87
CA ARG A 106 23.78 -49.86 -21.08
C ARG A 106 24.08 -48.36 -21.26
N ASN A 107 23.24 -47.63 -21.98
CA ASN A 107 23.41 -46.18 -22.15
C ASN A 107 23.13 -45.45 -20.82
N ASP A 108 22.12 -45.85 -20.10
CA ASP A 108 21.84 -45.28 -18.78
C ASP A 108 23.03 -45.50 -17.81
N ALA A 109 23.64 -46.70 -17.81
CA ALA A 109 24.84 -46.97 -17.00
C ALA A 109 26.05 -46.15 -17.45
N LEU A 110 26.21 -45.90 -18.75
CA LEU A 110 27.26 -45.03 -19.30
C LEU A 110 27.09 -43.55 -18.86
N ASP A 111 25.89 -43.04 -18.90
CA ASP A 111 25.61 -41.66 -18.51
C ASP A 111 25.75 -41.50 -16.97
N GLU A 112 25.31 -42.46 -16.18
CA GLU A 112 25.54 -42.47 -14.74
C GLU A 112 27.06 -42.58 -14.42
N PHE A 113 27.82 -43.40 -15.13
CA PHE A 113 29.29 -43.49 -14.99
C PHE A 113 29.96 -42.14 -15.29
N LYS A 114 29.60 -41.48 -16.39
CA LYS A 114 30.17 -40.16 -16.74
C LYS A 114 29.91 -39.11 -15.68
N GLN A 115 28.67 -39.02 -15.23
CA GLN A 115 28.26 -38.06 -14.20
C GLN A 115 29.01 -38.31 -12.86
N LEU A 116 29.10 -39.55 -12.45
CA LEU A 116 29.80 -39.94 -11.23
C LEU A 116 31.32 -39.74 -11.34
N SER A 117 31.91 -39.96 -12.54
CA SER A 117 33.32 -39.72 -12.81
C SER A 117 33.65 -38.21 -12.77
N GLN A 118 32.77 -37.37 -13.31
CA GLN A 118 32.88 -35.92 -13.19
C GLN A 118 32.81 -35.49 -11.72
N PHE A 119 31.85 -36.00 -10.99
CA PHE A 119 31.68 -35.72 -9.56
C PHE A 119 32.89 -36.18 -8.73
N ALA A 120 33.48 -37.33 -9.04
CA ALA A 120 34.74 -37.77 -8.43
C ALA A 120 35.89 -36.81 -8.68
N SER A 121 35.96 -36.24 -9.88
CA SER A 121 36.97 -35.23 -10.25
C SER A 121 36.75 -33.90 -9.48
N GLU A 122 35.51 -33.47 -9.32
CA GLU A 122 35.17 -32.28 -8.53
C GLU A 122 35.57 -32.43 -7.07
N ILE A 123 35.36 -33.60 -6.47
CA ILE A 123 35.77 -33.88 -5.09
C ILE A 123 37.28 -33.93 -4.94
N THR A 124 37.99 -34.56 -5.89
CA THR A 124 39.44 -34.82 -5.75
C THR A 124 40.28 -33.62 -6.19
N GLN A 125 39.92 -32.95 -7.28
CA GLN A 125 40.67 -31.85 -7.89
C GLN A 125 40.01 -30.51 -7.67
N GLY A 126 38.66 -30.40 -7.71
CA GLY A 126 37.90 -29.18 -7.53
C GLY A 126 37.70 -28.72 -6.09
N GLY A 127 38.07 -29.56 -5.11
CA GLY A 127 37.89 -29.22 -3.69
C GLY A 127 36.45 -29.24 -3.19
N GLU A 128 35.53 -29.86 -3.94
CA GLU A 128 34.13 -29.99 -3.51
C GLU A 128 34.01 -30.78 -2.20
N ILE A 129 33.15 -30.29 -1.30
CA ILE A 129 32.90 -30.88 0.01
C ILE A 129 31.51 -31.52 0.01
N ILE A 130 31.44 -32.77 0.39
CA ILE A 130 30.16 -33.46 0.52
C ILE A 130 29.58 -33.21 1.90
N LYS A 131 28.33 -32.76 1.91
CA LYS A 131 27.50 -32.60 3.10
C LYS A 131 26.58 -33.79 3.27
N LEU A 132 26.30 -34.12 4.52
CA LEU A 132 25.29 -35.10 4.92
C LEU A 132 24.10 -34.32 5.47
N MET A 133 22.94 -34.52 4.88
CA MET A 133 21.79 -33.67 5.18
C MET A 133 20.57 -34.51 5.56
N HIS A 134 19.92 -34.16 6.66
CA HIS A 134 18.59 -34.60 7.01
C HIS A 134 17.63 -33.43 6.85
N VAL A 135 16.49 -33.70 6.23
CA VAL A 135 15.36 -32.73 6.20
C VAL A 135 14.16 -33.41 6.84
N ARG A 136 13.65 -32.79 7.87
CA ARG A 136 12.49 -33.19 8.64
C ARG A 136 11.46 -32.09 8.64
N ILE A 137 10.23 -32.42 8.28
CA ILE A 137 9.11 -31.49 8.28
C ILE A 137 8.15 -31.96 9.38
N PHE A 138 8.02 -31.17 10.41
CA PHE A 138 7.12 -31.41 11.53
C PHE A 138 5.79 -30.71 11.26
N LEU A 139 4.71 -31.49 11.35
CA LEU A 139 3.33 -31.04 11.15
C LEU A 139 2.59 -31.09 12.48
N SER A 140 1.62 -30.25 12.69
CA SER A 140 0.76 -30.22 13.88
C SER A 140 -0.68 -29.90 13.50
N GLU A 141 -1.64 -30.66 14.06
CA GLU A 141 -3.07 -30.48 13.86
C GLU A 141 -3.85 -30.82 15.14
N ASP A 142 -5.05 -30.25 15.27
CA ASP A 142 -5.91 -30.47 16.45
C ASP A 142 -6.48 -31.87 16.49
N THR A 143 -6.69 -32.52 15.33
CA THR A 143 -7.24 -33.87 15.21
C THR A 143 -6.32 -34.78 14.43
N LEU A 144 -6.39 -36.08 14.74
CA LEU A 144 -5.60 -37.09 14.03
C LEU A 144 -5.97 -37.19 12.55
N GLU A 145 -7.25 -37.04 12.21
CA GLU A 145 -7.74 -37.09 10.83
C GLU A 145 -7.18 -35.91 10.00
N ALA A 146 -7.19 -34.71 10.57
CA ALA A 146 -6.60 -33.53 9.92
C ALA A 146 -5.10 -33.72 9.69
N LEU A 147 -4.36 -34.26 10.70
CA LEU A 147 -2.93 -34.53 10.58
C LEU A 147 -2.63 -35.55 9.46
N GLU A 148 -3.40 -36.63 9.36
CA GLU A 148 -3.21 -37.65 8.32
C GLU A 148 -3.50 -37.10 6.92
N ASN A 149 -4.52 -36.23 6.77
CA ASN A 149 -4.83 -35.54 5.53
C ASN A 149 -3.69 -34.59 5.13
N GLU A 150 -3.21 -33.77 6.05
CA GLU A 150 -2.10 -32.84 5.80
C GLU A 150 -0.80 -33.56 5.41
N ILE A 151 -0.46 -34.66 6.09
CA ILE A 151 0.67 -35.53 5.71
C ILE A 151 0.50 -36.05 4.28
N SER A 152 -0.72 -36.51 3.94
CA SER A 152 -1.01 -37.06 2.61
C SER A 152 -0.82 -35.99 1.53
N ASP A 153 -1.34 -34.79 1.75
CA ASP A 153 -1.30 -33.72 0.78
C ASP A 153 0.10 -33.11 0.63
N LEU A 154 0.83 -32.93 1.73
CA LEU A 154 2.23 -32.53 1.67
C LEU A 154 3.09 -33.57 0.95
N ARG A 155 2.86 -34.88 1.17
CA ARG A 155 3.55 -35.94 0.42
C ARG A 155 3.25 -35.92 -1.07
N LYS A 156 1.99 -35.63 -1.48
CA LYS A 156 1.62 -35.49 -2.89
C LYS A 156 2.35 -34.29 -3.50
N LYS A 157 2.33 -33.13 -2.79
CA LYS A 157 3.05 -31.92 -3.18
C LYS A 157 4.54 -32.20 -3.39
N LEU A 158 5.21 -32.78 -2.42
CA LEU A 158 6.63 -33.14 -2.48
C LEU A 158 6.92 -34.14 -3.62
N ASN A 159 6.06 -35.15 -3.78
CA ASN A 159 6.19 -36.15 -4.85
C ASN A 159 6.09 -35.51 -6.25
N SER A 160 5.25 -34.50 -6.45
CA SER A 160 5.13 -33.78 -7.74
C SER A 160 6.40 -33.01 -8.12
N MET A 161 7.25 -32.73 -7.12
CA MET A 161 8.56 -32.07 -7.27
C MET A 161 9.74 -33.06 -7.15
N ASP A 162 9.50 -34.36 -7.30
CA ASP A 162 10.47 -35.48 -7.18
C ASP A 162 11.14 -35.66 -5.80
N TYR A 163 10.67 -34.97 -4.76
CA TYR A 163 11.09 -35.32 -3.40
C TYR A 163 10.34 -36.56 -2.91
N LYS A 164 11.01 -37.42 -2.11
CA LYS A 164 10.35 -38.54 -1.46
C LYS A 164 10.46 -38.40 0.05
N ALA A 165 9.31 -38.43 0.69
CA ALA A 165 9.21 -38.27 2.14
C ALA A 165 8.30 -39.33 2.76
N THR A 166 8.61 -39.73 3.99
CA THR A 166 7.85 -40.73 4.74
C THR A 166 7.83 -40.42 6.22
N THR A 167 6.81 -40.89 6.89
CA THR A 167 6.74 -40.98 8.36
C THR A 167 7.27 -42.33 8.79
N PHE A 168 8.38 -42.39 9.53
CA PHE A 168 8.94 -43.63 10.00
C PHE A 168 8.09 -44.21 11.13
N LEU A 169 7.75 -45.50 11.00
CA LEU A 169 6.95 -46.22 11.99
C LEU A 169 7.75 -46.48 13.27
N PHE A 170 7.13 -46.24 14.43
CA PHE A 170 7.72 -46.43 15.76
C PHE A 170 8.97 -45.59 16.07
N GLU A 171 9.29 -44.61 15.21
CA GLU A 171 10.46 -43.75 15.38
C GLU A 171 10.10 -42.32 15.77
N GLN A 172 8.82 -42.03 16.01
CA GLN A 172 8.35 -40.64 16.28
C GLN A 172 9.06 -40.01 17.49
N LYS A 173 9.46 -40.82 18.49
CA LYS A 173 10.24 -40.30 19.62
C LYS A 173 11.64 -39.83 19.20
N SER A 174 12.34 -40.60 18.38
CA SER A 174 13.69 -40.22 17.91
C SER A 174 13.64 -39.05 16.96
N GLU A 175 12.63 -39.01 16.06
CA GLU A 175 12.41 -37.85 15.18
C GLU A 175 12.06 -36.60 15.97
N TRP A 176 11.18 -36.69 16.98
CA TRP A 176 10.86 -35.57 17.87
C TRP A 176 12.09 -35.06 18.64
N MET A 177 12.87 -35.98 19.18
CA MET A 177 14.09 -35.64 19.92
C MET A 177 15.16 -35.00 19.04
N SER A 178 15.12 -35.20 17.72
CA SER A 178 16.05 -34.56 16.79
C SER A 178 15.93 -33.03 16.78
N LEU A 179 14.76 -32.48 17.13
CA LEU A 179 14.57 -31.04 17.30
C LEU A 179 15.52 -30.40 18.33
N PHE A 180 15.99 -31.21 19.29
CA PHE A 180 16.74 -30.75 20.45
C PHE A 180 18.16 -31.36 20.54
N THR A 181 18.57 -32.16 19.55
CA THR A 181 19.84 -32.87 19.57
C THR A 181 20.69 -32.54 18.35
N SER A 182 22.00 -32.41 18.56
CA SER A 182 22.95 -32.16 17.47
C SER A 182 23.02 -33.37 16.52
N TYR A 183 23.43 -33.15 15.26
CA TYR A 183 23.67 -34.23 14.30
C TYR A 183 24.57 -35.32 14.88
N GLY A 184 25.67 -34.95 15.56
CA GLY A 184 26.61 -35.90 16.17
C GLY A 184 25.98 -36.76 17.26
N ASP A 185 25.05 -36.24 18.02
CA ASP A 185 24.33 -37.00 19.05
C ASP A 185 23.23 -37.87 18.45
N GLN A 186 22.59 -37.44 17.39
CA GLN A 186 21.65 -38.27 16.63
C GLN A 186 22.32 -39.51 16.06
N GLN A 187 23.62 -39.44 15.67
CA GLN A 187 24.37 -40.60 15.17
C GLN A 187 24.70 -41.66 16.25
N LYS A 188 24.58 -41.32 17.52
CA LYS A 188 24.75 -42.29 18.65
C LYS A 188 23.48 -43.06 18.98
N GLY A 189 22.34 -42.65 18.40
CA GLY A 189 21.04 -43.28 18.64
C GLY A 189 20.85 -44.62 17.93
N ILE A 190 19.87 -45.41 18.39
CA ILE A 190 19.55 -46.72 17.82
C ILE A 190 19.07 -46.57 16.36
N ASN A 191 18.35 -45.51 16.04
CA ASN A 191 17.78 -45.21 14.71
C ASN A 191 18.67 -44.23 13.93
N SER A 192 20.00 -44.30 14.09
CA SER A 192 20.93 -43.42 13.43
C SER A 192 20.92 -43.58 11.90
N ARG A 193 20.89 -42.48 11.19
CA ARG A 193 21.03 -42.41 9.72
C ARG A 193 22.09 -41.39 9.37
N LYS A 194 22.92 -41.69 8.36
CA LYS A 194 23.97 -40.76 7.90
C LYS A 194 23.41 -39.49 7.19
N GLY A 195 22.14 -39.51 6.80
CA GLY A 195 21.57 -38.45 5.96
C GLY A 195 21.88 -38.67 4.47
N ILE A 196 21.39 -37.75 3.66
CA ILE A 196 21.57 -37.74 2.20
C ILE A 196 22.87 -37.00 1.87
N SER A 197 23.72 -37.61 1.06
CA SER A 197 24.94 -36.98 0.57
C SER A 197 24.61 -35.96 -0.51
N ILE A 198 25.07 -34.74 -0.34
CA ILE A 198 24.82 -33.63 -1.27
C ILE A 198 26.08 -32.75 -1.40
N PRO A 199 26.44 -32.25 -2.61
CA PRO A 199 27.54 -31.34 -2.79
C PRO A 199 27.31 -30.00 -2.03
N SER A 200 28.38 -29.43 -1.46
CA SER A 200 28.28 -28.16 -0.71
C SER A 200 27.78 -27.01 -1.60
N GLN A 201 28.14 -27.02 -2.88
CA GLN A 201 27.64 -26.07 -3.86
C GLN A 201 26.11 -26.16 -4.03
N ALA A 202 25.55 -27.38 -4.07
CA ALA A 202 24.11 -27.58 -4.15
C ALA A 202 23.39 -27.13 -2.86
N VAL A 203 24.01 -27.34 -1.68
CA VAL A 203 23.51 -26.80 -0.41
C VAL A 203 23.50 -25.27 -0.44
N GLY A 204 24.59 -24.65 -0.86
CA GLY A 204 24.67 -23.18 -1.00
C GLY A 204 23.64 -22.61 -1.97
N GLY A 205 23.46 -23.28 -3.12
CA GLY A 205 22.45 -22.92 -4.12
C GLY A 205 20.99 -23.13 -3.65
N GLY A 206 20.80 -23.94 -2.61
CA GLY A 206 19.49 -24.20 -2.03
C GLY A 206 18.90 -23.05 -1.24
N TYR A 207 19.72 -22.24 -0.60
CA TYR A 207 19.44 -21.06 0.21
C TYR A 207 17.96 -20.88 0.61
N PRO A 208 17.53 -21.41 1.77
CA PRO A 208 16.11 -21.39 2.15
C PRO A 208 15.66 -20.06 2.78
N PHE A 209 16.57 -19.07 2.88
CA PHE A 209 16.36 -17.80 3.56
C PHE A 209 16.15 -16.63 2.58
N ASN A 210 15.71 -16.88 1.35
CA ASN A 210 15.32 -15.85 0.39
C ASN A 210 13.97 -15.19 0.75
N HIS A 211 13.62 -15.22 2.00
CA HIS A 211 12.37 -14.76 2.55
C HIS A 211 12.30 -13.22 2.56
N GLN A 212 11.34 -12.67 1.86
CA GLN A 212 11.06 -11.23 1.85
C GLN A 212 9.84 -10.92 2.71
N TYR A 213 9.94 -9.93 3.53
CA TYR A 213 8.82 -9.45 4.36
C TYR A 213 8.91 -7.95 4.58
N LEU A 214 7.80 -7.33 4.94
CA LEU A 214 7.73 -5.97 5.42
C LEU A 214 6.93 -5.96 6.72
N LEU A 215 7.52 -5.43 7.79
CA LEU A 215 6.90 -5.31 9.10
C LEU A 215 7.04 -3.86 9.60
N ASP A 216 6.18 -2.98 9.11
CA ASP A 216 6.11 -1.63 9.64
C ASP A 216 5.39 -1.66 11.02
N PRO A 217 5.93 -1.05 12.07
CA PRO A 217 5.42 -1.19 13.44
C PRO A 217 3.96 -0.79 13.63
N TRP A 218 3.46 0.16 12.85
CA TRP A 218 2.10 0.69 12.91
C TRP A 218 1.29 0.37 11.65
N GLY A 219 1.77 -0.56 10.86
CA GLY A 219 1.15 -0.96 9.61
C GLY A 219 -0.04 -1.88 9.81
N GLY A 220 -0.91 -1.93 8.80
CA GLY A 220 -1.93 -2.96 8.66
C GLY A 220 -1.44 -4.11 7.79
N HIS A 221 -1.97 -5.29 8.03
CA HIS A 221 -1.72 -6.46 7.20
C HIS A 221 -2.40 -6.29 5.84
N ILE A 222 -1.60 -6.35 4.78
CA ILE A 222 -2.09 -6.26 3.40
C ILE A 222 -2.14 -7.63 2.74
N GLY A 223 -1.22 -8.52 3.12
CA GLY A 223 -1.11 -9.85 2.53
C GLY A 223 0.23 -10.48 2.77
N THR A 224 0.59 -11.43 1.90
CA THR A 224 1.86 -12.15 1.96
C THR A 224 2.68 -11.94 0.70
N THR A 225 4.01 -11.90 0.84
CA THR A 225 4.91 -11.83 -0.31
C THR A 225 4.91 -13.15 -1.09
N ASP A 226 5.45 -13.16 -2.30
CA ASP A 226 5.65 -14.38 -3.09
C ASP A 226 6.61 -15.39 -2.44
N THR A 227 7.36 -14.96 -1.42
CA THR A 227 8.19 -15.81 -0.56
C THR A 227 7.55 -16.12 0.80
N ASN A 228 6.23 -16.01 0.92
CA ASN A 228 5.42 -16.27 2.13
C ASN A 228 5.77 -15.40 3.36
N GLY A 229 6.37 -14.23 3.16
CA GLY A 229 6.58 -13.29 4.25
C GLY A 229 5.38 -12.37 4.46
N ALA A 230 5.10 -12.00 5.69
CA ALA A 230 4.05 -11.05 5.98
C ALA A 230 4.38 -9.67 5.38
N PHE A 231 3.37 -9.04 4.79
CA PHE A 231 3.47 -7.67 4.28
C PHE A 231 2.55 -6.76 5.10
N VAL A 232 3.16 -6.15 6.13
CA VAL A 232 2.51 -5.20 7.06
C VAL A 232 3.00 -3.81 6.70
N PHE A 233 2.12 -3.00 6.13
CA PHE A 233 2.49 -1.72 5.52
C PHE A 233 1.89 -0.52 6.26
N ASP A 234 2.72 0.49 6.56
CA ASP A 234 2.31 1.78 7.09
C ASP A 234 2.61 2.89 6.08
N PRO A 235 1.59 3.56 5.49
CA PRO A 235 1.79 4.69 4.57
C PRO A 235 2.56 5.87 5.19
N TYR A 236 2.54 6.00 6.52
CA TYR A 236 3.19 7.10 7.24
C TYR A 236 4.58 6.74 7.78
N ARG A 237 5.06 5.53 7.48
CA ARG A 237 6.41 5.14 7.90
C ARG A 237 7.47 5.97 7.19
N VAL A 238 8.26 6.72 7.98
CA VAL A 238 9.42 7.47 7.50
C VAL A 238 10.69 6.63 7.66
N THR A 239 11.42 6.45 6.59
CA THR A 239 12.74 5.82 6.56
C THR A 239 13.68 6.68 5.69
N GLU A 240 14.94 6.29 5.55
CA GLU A 240 15.88 6.98 4.64
C GLU A 240 15.37 7.01 3.20
N ASP A 241 14.71 5.94 2.74
CA ASP A 241 14.19 5.81 1.38
C ASP A 241 12.72 6.24 1.25
N ARG A 242 11.91 6.11 2.30
CA ARG A 242 10.48 6.47 2.32
C ARG A 242 10.31 7.83 2.97
N THR A 243 10.37 8.88 2.17
CA THR A 243 10.34 10.27 2.65
C THR A 243 9.06 11.03 2.30
N SER A 244 8.06 10.39 1.67
CA SER A 244 6.75 10.95 1.34
C SER A 244 5.64 10.01 1.78
N PHE A 245 4.50 10.56 2.16
CA PHE A 245 3.27 9.83 2.49
C PHE A 245 2.35 9.64 1.28
N SER A 246 2.85 9.94 0.09
CA SER A 246 2.08 9.83 -1.14
C SER A 246 2.35 8.50 -1.84
N GLY A 247 1.29 7.91 -2.36
CA GLY A 247 1.34 6.66 -3.10
C GLY A 247 0.41 6.63 -4.30
N MET A 248 0.63 5.65 -5.16
CA MET A 248 -0.20 5.40 -6.33
C MET A 248 -0.47 3.93 -6.53
N VAL A 249 -1.64 3.62 -7.09
CA VAL A 249 -2.08 2.28 -7.44
C VAL A 249 -2.44 2.24 -8.93
N LEU A 250 -1.76 1.39 -9.68
CA LEU A 250 -1.95 1.26 -11.12
C LEU A 250 -2.36 -0.16 -11.48
N GLY A 251 -3.36 -0.33 -12.33
CA GLY A 251 -3.77 -1.67 -12.74
C GLY A 251 -5.02 -1.69 -13.60
N MET A 252 -5.15 -2.74 -14.40
CA MET A 252 -6.33 -2.97 -15.23
C MET A 252 -7.60 -3.13 -14.41
N PRO A 253 -8.78 -2.86 -15.00
CA PRO A 253 -10.06 -3.16 -14.37
C PRO A 253 -10.18 -4.63 -13.96
N GLY A 254 -10.79 -4.89 -12.80
CA GLY A 254 -11.05 -6.26 -12.32
C GLY A 254 -9.89 -6.98 -11.65
N PHE A 255 -8.68 -6.41 -11.57
CA PHE A 255 -7.53 -7.02 -10.90
C PHE A 255 -7.41 -6.70 -9.40
N GLY A 256 -8.36 -5.94 -8.82
CA GLY A 256 -8.42 -5.68 -7.38
C GLY A 256 -7.86 -4.32 -6.94
N LYS A 257 -7.72 -3.35 -7.85
CA LYS A 257 -7.23 -1.99 -7.57
C LYS A 257 -8.03 -1.29 -6.47
N SER A 258 -9.36 -1.20 -6.63
CA SER A 258 -10.23 -0.55 -5.65
C SER A 258 -10.28 -1.32 -4.33
N THR A 259 -10.24 -2.66 -4.36
CA THR A 259 -10.12 -3.49 -3.16
C THR A 259 -8.86 -3.14 -2.37
N PHE A 260 -7.72 -3.06 -3.04
CA PHE A 260 -6.45 -2.69 -2.41
C PHE A 260 -6.49 -1.28 -1.80
N LEU A 261 -7.06 -0.31 -2.53
CA LEU A 261 -7.17 1.06 -2.05
C LEU A 261 -8.12 1.17 -0.84
N LYS A 262 -9.24 0.43 -0.85
CA LYS A 262 -10.18 0.32 0.28
C LYS A 262 -9.56 -0.37 1.49
N MET A 263 -8.70 -1.39 1.29
CA MET A 263 -7.93 -1.98 2.40
C MET A 263 -7.01 -0.97 3.07
N LEU A 264 -6.35 -0.12 2.30
CA LEU A 264 -5.50 0.95 2.84
C LEU A 264 -6.33 1.96 3.64
N GLU A 265 -7.48 2.33 3.13
CA GLU A 265 -8.41 3.24 3.78
C GLU A 265 -8.94 2.66 5.10
N ASP A 266 -9.49 1.45 5.07
CA ASP A 266 -10.06 0.74 6.22
C ASP A 266 -9.03 0.59 7.38
N MET A 267 -7.79 0.26 7.04
CA MET A 267 -6.67 0.24 7.99
C MET A 267 -6.43 1.62 8.62
N LEU A 268 -6.49 2.69 7.83
CA LEU A 268 -6.24 4.05 8.31
C LEU A 268 -7.40 4.60 9.14
N VAL A 269 -8.64 4.19 8.86
CA VAL A 269 -9.81 4.51 9.70
C VAL A 269 -9.64 3.93 11.10
N GLY A 270 -9.22 2.67 11.21
CA GLY A 270 -8.92 2.04 12.51
C GLY A 270 -7.82 2.76 13.30
N ARG A 271 -6.95 3.49 12.61
CA ARG A 271 -5.91 4.36 13.21
C ARG A 271 -6.39 5.79 13.51
N GLN A 272 -7.68 6.06 13.37
CA GLN A 272 -8.28 7.39 13.51
C GLN A 272 -7.66 8.47 12.61
N THR A 273 -7.25 8.08 11.42
CA THR A 273 -6.79 9.03 10.39
C THR A 273 -7.98 9.82 9.87
N ILE A 274 -7.80 11.11 9.62
CA ILE A 274 -8.79 11.92 8.91
C ILE A 274 -8.72 11.55 7.43
N ILE A 275 -9.80 11.01 6.90
CA ILE A 275 -9.90 10.54 5.52
C ILE A 275 -10.71 11.54 4.70
N ARG A 276 -10.19 11.86 3.55
CA ARG A 276 -10.90 12.62 2.50
C ARG A 276 -10.79 11.88 1.19
N GLY A 277 -11.86 11.87 0.42
CA GLY A 277 -11.86 11.20 -0.86
C GLY A 277 -12.59 11.98 -1.94
N ILE A 278 -12.27 11.67 -3.20
CA ILE A 278 -13.05 12.03 -4.37
C ILE A 278 -13.31 10.74 -5.13
N GLU A 279 -14.58 10.49 -5.45
CA GLU A 279 -15.00 9.31 -6.18
C GLU A 279 -16.06 9.65 -7.23
N LYS A 280 -16.25 8.77 -8.22
CA LYS A 280 -17.17 9.00 -9.33
C LYS A 280 -18.23 7.91 -9.49
N ASN A 281 -17.90 6.66 -9.18
CA ASN A 281 -18.69 5.51 -9.60
C ASN A 281 -19.53 4.90 -8.47
N ARG A 282 -19.66 5.55 -7.32
CA ARG A 282 -20.33 5.07 -6.11
C ARG A 282 -19.78 3.77 -5.53
N ASP A 283 -18.57 3.39 -5.93
CA ASP A 283 -17.92 2.16 -5.46
C ASP A 283 -17.60 2.19 -3.96
N TRP A 284 -17.45 3.39 -3.38
CA TRP A 284 -17.07 3.60 -1.99
C TRP A 284 -18.25 3.74 -1.02
N TYR A 285 -19.49 3.86 -1.51
CA TYR A 285 -20.66 4.18 -0.69
C TYR A 285 -20.84 3.20 0.47
N ASN A 286 -20.91 1.89 0.20
CA ASN A 286 -21.16 0.88 1.24
C ASN A 286 -20.07 0.89 2.32
N LEU A 287 -18.81 1.09 1.93
CA LEU A 287 -17.71 1.17 2.88
C LEU A 287 -17.84 2.41 3.76
N ILE A 288 -18.02 3.58 3.15
CA ILE A 288 -18.07 4.86 3.86
C ILE A 288 -19.31 4.93 4.79
N GLU A 289 -20.48 4.49 4.31
CA GLU A 289 -21.69 4.41 5.15
C GLU A 289 -21.53 3.43 6.31
N GLY A 290 -20.90 2.26 6.06
CA GLY A 290 -20.62 1.28 7.11
C GLY A 290 -19.63 1.76 8.17
N GLN A 291 -18.81 2.75 7.84
CA GLN A 291 -17.86 3.42 8.73
C GLN A 291 -18.41 4.72 9.36
N GLU A 292 -19.72 5.00 9.18
CA GLU A 292 -20.38 6.24 9.63
C GLU A 292 -19.77 7.51 9.03
N GLY A 293 -19.17 7.40 7.84
CA GLY A 293 -18.61 8.52 7.10
C GLY A 293 -19.66 9.27 6.28
N VAL A 294 -19.29 10.44 5.77
CA VAL A 294 -20.15 11.34 4.99
C VAL A 294 -19.74 11.34 3.53
N ILE A 295 -20.73 11.28 2.65
CA ILE A 295 -20.54 11.44 1.20
C ILE A 295 -21.33 12.69 0.78
N LEU A 296 -20.68 13.58 0.03
CA LEU A 296 -21.25 14.84 -0.44
C LEU A 296 -21.30 14.87 -1.96
N ASP A 297 -22.49 14.93 -2.51
CA ASP A 297 -22.70 15.14 -3.94
C ASP A 297 -22.38 16.59 -4.32
N LEU A 298 -21.35 16.78 -5.15
CA LEU A 298 -20.97 18.11 -5.66
C LEU A 298 -21.95 18.69 -6.68
N ALA A 299 -22.93 17.91 -7.14
CA ALA A 299 -24.05 18.41 -7.96
C ALA A 299 -25.12 19.16 -7.14
N GLY A 300 -24.95 19.23 -5.81
CA GLY A 300 -25.77 20.04 -4.93
C GLY A 300 -27.04 19.37 -4.42
N SER A 301 -27.21 18.03 -4.57
CA SER A 301 -28.36 17.32 -4.02
C SER A 301 -28.37 17.29 -2.49
N ASP A 302 -27.19 17.19 -1.88
CA ASP A 302 -27.01 17.05 -0.43
C ASP A 302 -26.73 18.37 0.27
N GLY A 303 -26.55 19.43 -0.49
CA GLY A 303 -26.24 20.75 0.02
C GLY A 303 -25.28 21.50 -0.88
N MET A 304 -24.92 22.68 -0.47
CA MET A 304 -24.03 23.54 -1.23
C MET A 304 -22.96 24.18 -0.33
N ILE A 305 -21.87 24.57 -0.97
CA ILE A 305 -20.79 25.33 -0.36
C ILE A 305 -20.81 26.74 -0.94
N ASN A 306 -21.04 27.73 -0.09
CA ASN A 306 -21.07 29.13 -0.50
C ASN A 306 -19.70 29.57 -1.04
N PRO A 307 -19.57 29.97 -2.32
CA PRO A 307 -18.32 30.46 -2.87
C PRO A 307 -17.75 31.69 -2.14
N LEU A 308 -18.60 32.45 -1.45
CA LEU A 308 -18.25 33.66 -0.70
C LEU A 308 -17.95 33.39 0.78
N GLU A 309 -17.96 32.15 1.24
CA GLU A 309 -17.53 31.80 2.59
C GLU A 309 -16.00 31.79 2.70
N VAL A 310 -15.49 32.45 3.75
CA VAL A 310 -14.04 32.56 3.98
C VAL A 310 -13.59 31.49 4.98
N PHE A 311 -12.93 30.45 4.47
CA PHE A 311 -12.36 29.41 5.31
C PHE A 311 -10.99 29.82 5.88
N ALA A 312 -10.66 29.31 7.06
CA ALA A 312 -9.37 29.52 7.71
C ALA A 312 -8.26 28.75 6.99
N THR A 313 -7.61 29.38 6.02
CA THR A 313 -6.64 28.72 5.13
C THR A 313 -5.19 29.01 5.48
N LYS A 314 -4.93 30.07 6.22
CA LYS A 314 -3.60 30.45 6.66
C LYS A 314 -3.50 30.62 8.17
N THR A 315 -2.32 30.33 8.70
CA THR A 315 -1.98 30.66 10.09
C THR A 315 -0.73 31.53 10.11
N ASP A 316 -0.47 32.10 11.27
CA ASP A 316 0.77 32.79 11.57
C ASP A 316 2.01 31.88 11.45
N LYS A 317 3.20 32.43 11.63
CA LYS A 317 4.46 31.68 11.55
C LYS A 317 4.58 30.59 12.61
N SER A 318 3.91 30.74 13.74
CA SER A 318 3.90 29.74 14.82
C SER A 318 2.96 28.56 14.50
N GLY A 319 1.99 28.77 13.61
CA GLY A 319 0.95 27.80 13.29
C GLY A 319 -0.16 27.72 14.35
N MET A 320 -0.14 28.58 15.37
CA MET A 320 -1.11 28.56 16.46
C MET A 320 -2.35 29.41 16.18
N TYR A 321 -2.18 30.53 15.52
CA TYR A 321 -3.27 31.48 15.29
C TYR A 321 -3.61 31.56 13.82
N ILE A 322 -4.89 31.76 13.52
CA ILE A 322 -5.35 31.98 12.16
C ILE A 322 -4.83 33.34 11.68
N ASP A 323 -4.19 33.35 10.50
CA ASP A 323 -3.89 34.58 9.79
C ASP A 323 -5.13 34.97 8.98
N GLU A 324 -5.99 35.78 9.58
CA GLU A 324 -7.25 36.23 9.03
C GLU A 324 -7.05 36.96 7.70
N LEU A 325 -6.06 37.90 7.64
CA LEU A 325 -5.72 38.61 6.41
C LEU A 325 -5.21 37.66 5.33
N GLY A 326 -4.30 36.77 5.69
CA GLY A 326 -3.77 35.79 4.75
C GLY A 326 -4.86 34.84 4.23
N SER A 327 -5.81 34.45 5.09
CA SER A 327 -6.96 33.62 4.72
C SER A 327 -7.89 34.37 3.75
N PHE A 328 -8.18 35.64 4.01
CA PHE A 328 -8.97 36.46 3.08
C PHE A 328 -8.30 36.66 1.72
N MET A 329 -6.99 36.89 1.70
CA MET A 329 -6.25 37.02 0.42
C MET A 329 -6.28 35.71 -0.39
N MET A 330 -6.19 34.57 0.28
CA MET A 330 -6.33 33.26 -0.38
C MET A 330 -7.76 33.05 -0.89
N HIS A 331 -8.77 33.43 -0.10
CA HIS A 331 -10.17 33.36 -0.51
C HIS A 331 -10.42 34.22 -1.76
N LYS A 332 -9.91 35.46 -1.78
CA LYS A 332 -10.00 36.33 -2.94
C LYS A 332 -9.40 35.70 -4.20
N SER A 333 -8.21 35.11 -4.07
CA SER A 333 -7.57 34.37 -5.17
C SER A 333 -8.37 33.15 -5.62
N LYS A 334 -8.93 32.36 -4.65
CA LYS A 334 -9.80 31.22 -4.93
C LYS A 334 -11.03 31.65 -5.72
N PHE A 335 -11.75 32.67 -5.26
CA PHE A 335 -12.96 33.14 -5.92
C PHE A 335 -12.70 33.62 -7.36
N VAL A 336 -11.62 34.37 -7.55
CA VAL A 336 -11.18 34.76 -8.90
C VAL A 336 -10.88 33.57 -9.78
N SER A 337 -10.27 32.51 -9.22
CA SER A 337 -10.00 31.29 -9.96
C SER A 337 -11.29 30.53 -10.31
N GLN A 338 -12.26 30.46 -9.40
CA GLN A 338 -13.58 29.85 -9.67
C GLN A 338 -14.29 30.57 -10.84
N VAL A 339 -14.31 31.90 -10.84
CA VAL A 339 -14.91 32.66 -11.93
C VAL A 339 -14.13 32.50 -13.25
N ARG A 340 -12.80 32.33 -13.19
CA ARG A 340 -11.99 32.01 -14.37
C ARG A 340 -12.26 30.66 -14.97
N PHE A 341 -12.60 29.66 -14.15
CA PHE A 341 -13.02 28.37 -14.71
C PHE A 341 -14.27 28.49 -15.55
N ILE A 342 -15.22 29.31 -15.11
CA ILE A 342 -16.49 29.52 -15.84
C ILE A 342 -16.28 30.45 -17.05
N ASN A 343 -15.34 31.39 -16.96
CA ASN A 343 -14.94 32.24 -18.08
C ASN A 343 -13.42 32.19 -18.33
N PRO A 344 -12.93 31.18 -19.09
CA PRO A 344 -11.50 31.03 -19.38
C PRO A 344 -10.87 32.18 -20.13
N GLU A 345 -11.68 32.98 -20.83
CA GLU A 345 -11.23 34.18 -21.59
C GLU A 345 -11.00 35.41 -20.70
N MET A 346 -11.27 35.32 -19.39
CA MET A 346 -11.06 36.43 -18.44
C MET A 346 -9.61 36.91 -18.46
N THR A 347 -9.41 38.16 -18.79
CA THR A 347 -8.08 38.79 -18.81
C THR A 347 -7.52 39.00 -17.40
N SER A 348 -6.21 39.17 -17.29
CA SER A 348 -5.57 39.45 -15.99
C SER A 348 -6.05 40.78 -15.37
N ILE A 349 -6.46 41.76 -16.19
CA ILE A 349 -7.00 43.06 -15.73
C ILE A 349 -8.39 42.85 -15.11
N GLU A 350 -9.25 42.06 -15.77
CA GLU A 350 -10.59 41.73 -15.26
C GLU A 350 -10.51 40.93 -13.97
N ALA A 351 -9.54 40.01 -13.87
CA ALA A 351 -9.29 39.23 -12.66
C ALA A 351 -8.89 40.11 -11.46
N LEU A 352 -8.04 41.11 -11.70
CA LEU A 352 -7.69 42.10 -10.67
C LEU A 352 -8.90 42.97 -10.27
N GLU A 353 -9.70 43.40 -11.25
CA GLU A 353 -10.92 44.19 -10.98
C GLU A 353 -11.95 43.36 -10.20
N LEU A 354 -12.18 42.08 -10.54
CA LEU A 354 -13.05 41.21 -9.79
C LEU A 354 -12.56 41.05 -8.32
N GLY A 355 -11.26 40.90 -8.12
CA GLY A 355 -10.69 40.82 -6.78
C GLY A 355 -10.91 42.13 -5.97
N ASN A 356 -10.85 43.30 -6.62
CA ASN A 356 -11.11 44.60 -5.97
C ASN A 356 -12.61 44.77 -5.68
N LEU A 357 -13.48 44.34 -6.58
CA LEU A 357 -14.93 44.39 -6.38
C LEU A 357 -15.35 43.48 -5.22
N LEU A 358 -14.78 42.28 -5.13
CA LEU A 358 -15.03 41.38 -4.01
C LEU A 358 -14.60 42.00 -2.68
N GLU A 359 -13.43 42.64 -2.63
CA GLU A 359 -12.92 43.33 -1.44
C GLU A 359 -13.87 44.49 -1.02
N ASN A 360 -14.29 45.36 -1.97
CA ASN A 360 -15.24 46.41 -1.71
C ASN A 360 -16.59 45.91 -1.20
N PHE A 361 -17.05 44.79 -1.73
CA PHE A 361 -18.27 44.13 -1.28
C PHE A 361 -18.19 43.66 0.17
N TYR A 362 -17.07 43.05 0.59
CA TYR A 362 -16.87 42.65 1.99
C TYR A 362 -16.79 43.87 2.94
N ILE A 363 -16.24 45.00 2.46
CA ILE A 363 -16.24 46.25 3.22
C ILE A 363 -17.66 46.81 3.34
N GLU A 364 -18.45 46.83 2.25
CA GLU A 364 -19.85 47.27 2.29
C GLU A 364 -20.69 46.42 3.25
N ARG A 365 -20.45 45.12 3.26
CA ARG A 365 -21.11 44.17 4.20
C ARG A 365 -20.57 44.23 5.64
N LYS A 366 -19.62 45.11 5.92
CA LYS A 366 -18.98 45.28 7.24
C LYS A 366 -18.26 44.01 7.77
N LEU A 367 -17.90 43.13 6.88
CA LEU A 367 -17.04 41.96 7.20
C LEU A 367 -15.56 42.36 7.24
N LEU A 368 -15.21 43.46 6.55
CA LEU A 368 -13.91 44.11 6.60
C LEU A 368 -14.09 45.61 6.90
N GLU A 369 -13.18 46.15 7.68
CA GLU A 369 -13.13 47.59 7.91
C GLU A 369 -12.38 48.33 6.79
N PRO A 370 -12.77 49.54 6.41
CA PRO A 370 -11.96 50.38 5.50
C PRO A 370 -10.56 50.56 6.08
N GLY A 371 -9.53 50.24 5.27
CA GLY A 371 -8.14 50.33 5.74
C GLY A 371 -7.65 49.17 6.60
N TYR A 372 -8.36 48.06 6.60
CA TYR A 372 -8.03 46.80 7.34
C TYR A 372 -6.58 46.37 7.19
N MET A 373 -5.91 46.67 6.08
CA MET A 373 -4.49 46.35 5.88
C MET A 373 -3.56 46.99 6.92
N ASN A 374 -3.97 48.14 7.47
CA ASN A 374 -3.20 48.86 8.50
C ASN A 374 -3.48 48.37 9.91
N ASN A 375 -4.64 47.71 10.13
CA ASN A 375 -5.06 47.17 11.42
C ASN A 375 -5.40 45.69 11.32
N ARG A 376 -4.38 44.86 11.15
CA ARG A 376 -4.53 43.42 10.95
C ARG A 376 -5.18 42.68 12.15
N ALA A 377 -5.04 43.23 13.35
CA ALA A 377 -5.54 42.59 14.56
C ALA A 377 -7.09 42.71 14.71
N SER A 378 -7.74 43.63 13.96
CA SER A 378 -9.20 43.77 14.01
C SER A 378 -9.94 42.87 13.03
N ILE A 379 -9.23 42.22 12.12
CA ILE A 379 -9.84 41.34 11.13
C ILE A 379 -10.30 40.07 11.81
N LYS A 380 -11.59 39.77 11.70
CA LYS A 380 -12.18 38.48 12.09
C LYS A 380 -13.22 38.12 11.03
N ILE A 381 -12.79 37.37 10.03
CA ILE A 381 -13.57 37.05 8.83
C ILE A 381 -13.73 35.54 8.62
N THR A 382 -12.98 34.71 9.35
CA THR A 382 -13.11 33.25 9.29
C THR A 382 -13.91 32.73 10.48
N GLY A 383 -14.54 31.55 10.32
CA GLY A 383 -15.25 30.88 11.40
C GLY A 383 -16.52 31.57 11.86
N LEU A 384 -17.10 32.44 11.04
CA LEU A 384 -18.45 32.99 11.24
C LEU A 384 -19.48 31.90 10.91
N LYS A 385 -20.72 32.09 11.35
CA LYS A 385 -21.81 31.19 10.95
C LYS A 385 -22.04 31.28 9.44
N PRO A 386 -22.40 30.20 8.75
CA PRO A 386 -22.67 30.24 7.30
C PRO A 386 -23.66 31.34 6.89
N SER A 387 -24.67 31.61 7.70
CA SER A 387 -25.67 32.69 7.45
C SER A 387 -25.13 34.11 7.60
N GLU A 388 -23.95 34.30 8.17
CA GLU A 388 -23.31 35.63 8.30
C GLU A 388 -22.49 36.02 7.07
N TYR A 389 -22.18 35.04 6.21
CA TYR A 389 -21.53 35.32 4.93
C TYR A 389 -22.56 35.70 3.88
N PRO A 390 -22.22 36.64 2.97
CA PRO A 390 -23.11 37.04 1.88
C PRO A 390 -23.29 35.90 0.86
N THR A 391 -24.40 35.95 0.13
CA THR A 391 -24.70 35.02 -0.95
C THR A 391 -24.25 35.57 -2.32
N MET A 392 -24.15 34.69 -3.33
CA MET A 392 -23.86 35.13 -4.71
C MET A 392 -24.90 36.06 -5.27
N ASN A 393 -26.17 35.94 -4.88
CA ASN A 393 -27.23 36.86 -5.30
C ASN A 393 -27.01 38.28 -4.74
N GLU A 394 -26.51 38.40 -3.52
CA GLU A 394 -26.17 39.69 -2.92
C GLU A 394 -24.95 40.32 -3.61
N PHE A 395 -23.94 39.50 -3.99
CA PHE A 395 -22.81 40.00 -4.76
C PHE A 395 -23.20 40.42 -6.18
N SER A 396 -24.08 39.66 -6.83
CA SER A 396 -24.65 40.04 -8.14
C SER A 396 -25.37 41.37 -8.07
N SER A 397 -26.20 41.58 -7.04
CA SER A 397 -26.91 42.86 -6.81
C SER A 397 -25.95 44.05 -6.54
N PHE A 398 -24.86 43.77 -5.81
CA PHE A 398 -23.80 44.76 -5.60
C PHE A 398 -23.13 45.16 -6.94
N LEU A 399 -22.82 44.20 -7.82
CA LEU A 399 -22.25 44.50 -9.13
C LEU A 399 -23.20 45.34 -10.01
N ASP A 400 -24.50 45.05 -9.96
CA ASP A 400 -25.54 45.83 -10.66
C ASP A 400 -25.59 47.29 -10.20
N ALA A 401 -25.38 47.52 -8.90
CA ALA A 401 -25.33 48.86 -8.34
C ALA A 401 -24.01 49.59 -8.70
N GLU A 402 -22.87 48.88 -8.62
CA GLU A 402 -21.56 49.45 -8.98
C GLU A 402 -21.49 49.87 -10.45
N LEU A 403 -22.03 49.07 -11.38
CA LEU A 403 -22.11 49.42 -12.81
C LEU A 403 -22.86 50.75 -13.07
N LYS A 404 -23.86 51.04 -12.22
CA LYS A 404 -24.66 52.29 -12.31
C LYS A 404 -24.04 53.45 -11.51
N SER A 405 -22.95 53.20 -10.82
CA SER A 405 -22.29 54.24 -10.01
C SER A 405 -21.55 55.24 -10.86
N ALA A 406 -21.41 56.47 -10.38
CA ALA A 406 -20.67 57.56 -11.05
C ALA A 406 -19.21 57.19 -11.35
N LYS A 407 -18.61 56.27 -10.56
CA LYS A 407 -17.24 55.75 -10.77
C LYS A 407 -17.08 55.06 -12.13
N TYR A 408 -18.11 54.30 -12.56
CA TYR A 408 -18.10 53.57 -13.82
C TYR A 408 -18.81 54.29 -14.96
N GLU A 409 -19.62 55.31 -14.67
CA GLU A 409 -20.24 56.16 -15.68
C GLU A 409 -19.20 56.87 -16.55
N PHE A 410 -18.08 57.29 -15.93
CA PHE A 410 -16.95 57.97 -16.62
C PHE A 410 -15.78 57.03 -16.93
N ALA A 411 -15.92 55.69 -16.74
CA ALA A 411 -14.88 54.73 -17.05
C ALA A 411 -14.69 54.58 -18.58
N THR A 412 -13.52 54.10 -18.99
CA THR A 412 -13.23 53.78 -20.39
C THR A 412 -14.15 52.64 -20.87
N VAL A 413 -14.47 52.62 -22.18
CA VAL A 413 -15.32 51.62 -22.81
C VAL A 413 -14.82 50.21 -22.47
N SER A 414 -13.52 49.95 -22.61
CA SER A 414 -12.92 48.64 -22.31
C SER A 414 -13.12 48.24 -20.85
N LYS A 415 -13.12 49.16 -19.90
CA LYS A 415 -13.35 48.87 -18.49
C LYS A 415 -14.82 48.52 -18.22
N LYS A 416 -15.76 49.18 -18.89
CA LYS A 416 -17.20 48.89 -18.80
C LYS A 416 -17.50 47.50 -19.37
N GLU A 417 -17.00 47.20 -20.57
CA GLU A 417 -17.16 45.90 -21.20
C GLU A 417 -16.59 44.78 -20.34
N GLY A 418 -15.42 44.98 -19.71
CA GLY A 418 -14.84 44.01 -18.77
C GLY A 418 -15.73 43.73 -17.57
N LEU A 419 -16.33 44.79 -17.00
CA LEU A 419 -17.24 44.67 -15.86
C LEU A 419 -18.57 43.99 -16.24
N GLU A 420 -19.11 44.30 -17.44
CA GLU A 420 -20.30 43.62 -17.98
C GLU A 420 -20.07 42.12 -18.21
N ARG A 421 -18.87 41.75 -18.69
CA ARG A 421 -18.49 40.31 -18.79
C ARG A 421 -18.43 39.65 -17.42
N ILE A 422 -17.80 40.28 -16.42
CA ILE A 422 -17.81 39.78 -15.04
C ILE A 422 -19.23 39.60 -14.52
N GLN A 423 -20.08 40.62 -14.69
CA GLN A 423 -21.48 40.59 -14.27
C GLN A 423 -22.25 39.44 -14.93
N THR A 424 -22.06 39.24 -16.23
CA THR A 424 -22.71 38.13 -16.97
C THR A 424 -22.37 36.77 -16.37
N VAL A 425 -21.08 36.54 -16.04
CA VAL A 425 -20.64 35.27 -15.40
C VAL A 425 -21.25 35.12 -14.02
N ILE A 426 -21.24 36.17 -13.19
CA ILE A 426 -21.84 36.11 -11.85
C ILE A 426 -23.36 35.91 -11.92
N HIS A 427 -24.06 36.49 -12.92
CA HIS A 427 -25.48 36.23 -13.17
C HIS A 427 -25.74 34.75 -13.55
N SER A 428 -24.91 34.16 -14.42
CA SER A 428 -25.01 32.74 -14.78
C SER A 428 -24.81 31.86 -13.54
N MET A 429 -23.77 32.10 -12.74
CA MET A 429 -23.56 31.40 -11.47
C MET A 429 -24.76 31.50 -10.52
N THR A 430 -25.45 32.65 -10.53
CA THR A 430 -26.54 32.90 -9.60
C THR A 430 -27.87 32.33 -10.07
N LYS A 431 -28.16 32.37 -11.38
CA LYS A 431 -29.47 32.01 -11.94
C LYS A 431 -29.50 30.62 -12.58
N GLU A 432 -28.54 30.34 -13.46
CA GLU A 432 -28.49 29.06 -14.18
C GLU A 432 -27.97 27.95 -13.29
N TYR A 433 -26.90 28.24 -12.51
CA TYR A 433 -26.26 27.30 -11.61
C TYR A 433 -26.49 27.65 -10.12
N GLY A 434 -27.62 28.33 -9.85
CA GLY A 434 -27.95 28.80 -8.50
C GLY A 434 -27.99 27.71 -7.45
N ALA A 435 -28.41 26.51 -7.80
CA ALA A 435 -28.39 25.36 -6.90
C ALA A 435 -26.98 24.98 -6.42
N LEU A 436 -25.94 25.30 -7.22
CA LEU A 436 -24.55 25.00 -6.89
C LEU A 436 -23.82 26.14 -6.18
N PHE A 437 -24.19 27.41 -6.47
CA PHE A 437 -23.39 28.57 -6.06
C PHE A 437 -24.15 29.62 -5.26
N ASN A 438 -25.48 29.61 -5.26
CA ASN A 438 -26.28 30.71 -4.69
C ASN A 438 -27.05 30.31 -3.43
N GLY A 439 -26.41 30.41 -2.29
CA GLY A 439 -26.99 30.15 -0.97
C GLY A 439 -25.92 30.21 0.11
N HIS A 440 -26.32 29.94 1.32
CA HIS A 440 -25.38 29.73 2.41
C HIS A 440 -24.93 28.26 2.41
N THR A 441 -23.74 28.01 2.94
CA THR A 441 -23.28 26.63 3.14
C THR A 441 -24.28 25.89 4.02
N THR A 442 -24.85 24.82 3.49
CA THR A 442 -25.88 24.03 4.18
C THR A 442 -25.30 22.78 4.85
N LEU A 443 -24.03 22.49 4.58
CA LEU A 443 -23.33 21.35 5.14
C LEU A 443 -22.94 21.66 6.59
N GLU A 444 -23.68 21.10 7.54
CA GLU A 444 -23.39 21.26 8.98
C GLU A 444 -22.21 20.36 9.36
N ASN A 445 -21.18 20.94 9.99
CA ASN A 445 -20.07 20.27 10.67
C ASN A 445 -19.22 19.27 9.87
N PHE A 446 -19.29 19.24 8.54
CA PHE A 446 -18.50 18.31 7.73
C PHE A 446 -16.98 18.42 7.96
N GLU A 447 -16.51 19.52 8.55
CA GLU A 447 -15.09 19.69 8.88
C GLU A 447 -14.61 18.76 10.01
N ASP A 448 -15.51 18.37 10.92
CA ASP A 448 -15.19 17.55 12.09
C ASP A 448 -15.34 16.03 11.83
N GLU A 449 -15.90 15.66 10.67
CA GLU A 449 -16.05 14.27 10.28
C GLU A 449 -14.70 13.58 10.06
N GLN A 450 -14.56 12.36 10.55
CA GLN A 450 -13.37 11.56 10.33
C GLN A 450 -13.23 11.20 8.83
N ILE A 451 -14.34 10.81 8.20
CA ILE A 451 -14.38 10.32 6.83
C ILE A 451 -15.34 11.18 6.01
N LEU A 452 -14.84 11.79 4.96
CA LEU A 452 -15.62 12.61 4.03
C LEU A 452 -15.19 12.36 2.60
N PHE A 453 -16.12 11.93 1.75
CA PHE A 453 -15.92 11.77 0.33
C PHE A 453 -16.78 12.76 -0.47
N PHE A 454 -16.22 13.25 -1.56
CA PHE A 454 -16.92 14.08 -2.54
C PHE A 454 -17.29 13.23 -3.75
N ASP A 455 -18.58 13.07 -4.01
CA ASP A 455 -19.09 12.42 -5.21
C ASP A 455 -19.08 13.42 -6.37
N ILE A 456 -18.39 13.07 -7.45
CA ILE A 456 -18.30 13.88 -8.67
C ILE A 456 -19.12 13.31 -9.83
N ASP A 457 -19.90 12.26 -9.61
CA ASP A 457 -20.71 11.63 -10.66
C ASP A 457 -21.75 12.61 -11.21
N GLY A 458 -22.54 13.19 -10.33
CA GLY A 458 -23.58 14.16 -10.67
C GLY A 458 -23.04 15.33 -11.49
N ILE A 459 -21.94 15.95 -11.07
CA ILE A 459 -21.35 17.08 -11.78
C ILE A 459 -20.61 16.70 -13.07
N SER A 460 -20.31 15.43 -13.27
CA SER A 460 -19.63 14.98 -14.50
C SER A 460 -20.49 15.13 -15.76
N SER A 461 -21.80 15.31 -15.60
CA SER A 461 -22.76 15.58 -16.68
C SER A 461 -22.91 17.07 -17.01
N PHE A 462 -22.37 17.97 -16.18
CA PHE A 462 -22.37 19.42 -16.43
C PHE A 462 -21.25 19.83 -17.39
N ASP A 463 -21.30 21.09 -17.84
CA ASP A 463 -20.22 21.66 -18.64
C ASP A 463 -18.88 21.57 -17.89
N LYS A 464 -17.81 21.37 -18.66
CA LYS A 464 -16.46 21.18 -18.11
C LYS A 464 -16.02 22.33 -17.19
N GLU A 465 -16.46 23.53 -17.48
CA GLU A 465 -16.18 24.75 -16.72
C GLU A 465 -16.78 24.66 -15.30
N ILE A 466 -18.01 24.19 -15.20
CA ILE A 466 -18.72 23.99 -13.92
C ILE A 466 -18.09 22.83 -13.16
N PHE A 467 -17.81 21.71 -13.83
CA PHE A 467 -17.10 20.58 -13.26
C PHE A 467 -15.77 21.03 -12.61
N ASN A 468 -14.94 21.77 -13.36
CA ASN A 468 -13.66 22.26 -12.88
C ASN A 468 -13.79 23.22 -11.70
N CYS A 469 -14.82 24.06 -11.70
CA CYS A 469 -15.08 25.00 -10.61
C CYS A 469 -15.43 24.27 -9.30
N GLN A 470 -16.31 23.29 -9.35
CA GLN A 470 -16.71 22.47 -8.18
C GLN A 470 -15.57 21.57 -7.70
N LEU A 471 -14.87 20.91 -8.61
CA LEU A 471 -13.69 20.14 -8.29
C LEU A 471 -12.62 20.98 -7.56
N PHE A 472 -12.35 22.19 -8.06
CA PHE A 472 -11.42 23.12 -7.41
C PHE A 472 -11.89 23.52 -6.01
N THR A 473 -13.19 23.63 -5.80
CA THR A 473 -13.78 23.90 -4.48
C THR A 473 -13.49 22.76 -3.52
N ALA A 474 -13.79 21.52 -3.91
CA ALA A 474 -13.51 20.33 -3.10
C ALA A 474 -12.00 20.19 -2.76
N LEU A 475 -11.13 20.32 -3.77
CA LEU A 475 -9.69 20.28 -3.57
C LEU A 475 -9.20 21.35 -2.58
N THR A 476 -9.78 22.56 -2.64
CA THR A 476 -9.43 23.65 -1.71
C THR A 476 -9.82 23.31 -0.28
N ILE A 477 -10.99 22.71 -0.07
CA ILE A 477 -11.46 22.26 1.25
C ILE A 477 -10.54 21.18 1.81
N ILE A 478 -10.23 20.16 1.02
CA ILE A 478 -9.31 19.08 1.40
C ILE A 478 -7.95 19.65 1.85
N TRP A 479 -7.40 20.60 1.06
CA TRP A 479 -6.15 21.27 1.41
C TRP A 479 -6.22 21.98 2.77
N ASN A 480 -7.28 22.75 2.98
CA ASN A 480 -7.45 23.54 4.19
C ASN A 480 -7.56 22.65 5.43
N GLN A 481 -8.32 21.56 5.33
CA GLN A 481 -8.48 20.60 6.42
C GLN A 481 -7.18 19.89 6.74
N ALA A 482 -6.41 19.46 5.73
CA ALA A 482 -5.09 18.87 5.92
C ALA A 482 -4.14 19.82 6.65
N MET A 483 -4.12 21.10 6.24
CA MET A 483 -3.31 22.13 6.87
C MET A 483 -3.75 22.43 8.31
N LYS A 484 -5.05 22.56 8.56
CA LYS A 484 -5.64 22.79 9.89
C LYS A 484 -5.24 21.68 10.86
N ASN A 485 -5.44 20.41 10.44
CA ASN A 485 -5.05 19.25 11.24
C ASN A 485 -3.54 19.21 11.51
N GLY A 486 -2.72 19.31 10.47
CA GLY A 486 -1.26 19.21 10.60
C GLY A 486 -0.67 20.29 11.51
N ARG A 487 -1.21 21.51 11.48
CA ARG A 487 -0.81 22.59 12.39
C ARG A 487 -1.20 22.30 13.82
N ARG A 488 -2.45 21.82 14.03
CA ARG A 488 -2.93 21.40 15.36
C ARG A 488 -2.01 20.32 15.94
N MET A 489 -1.69 19.29 15.19
CA MET A 489 -0.81 18.20 15.63
C MET A 489 0.61 18.70 15.94
N LYS A 490 1.16 19.53 15.08
CA LYS A 490 2.49 20.14 15.29
C LYS A 490 2.56 20.97 16.58
N ASN A 491 1.51 21.73 16.87
CA ASN A 491 1.42 22.52 18.10
C ASN A 491 1.35 21.62 19.33
N LEU A 492 0.45 20.61 19.32
CA LEU A 492 0.31 19.67 20.43
C LEU A 492 1.62 18.91 20.71
N LEU A 493 2.36 18.51 19.66
CA LEU A 493 3.67 17.91 19.80
C LEU A 493 4.72 18.88 20.38
N SER A 494 4.74 20.14 19.90
CA SER A 494 5.68 21.16 20.38
C SER A 494 5.45 21.52 21.85
N GLU A 495 4.22 21.50 22.28
CA GLU A 495 3.78 21.73 23.67
C GLU A 495 3.87 20.46 24.55
N LYS A 496 4.30 19.31 23.96
CA LYS A 496 4.38 18.01 24.63
C LYS A 496 3.03 17.54 25.23
N LYS A 497 1.92 17.93 24.61
CA LYS A 497 0.57 17.52 25.02
C LYS A 497 0.17 16.16 24.47
N ILE A 498 0.82 15.71 23.40
CA ILE A 498 0.66 14.38 22.82
C ILE A 498 2.04 13.76 22.57
N ALA A 499 2.11 12.43 22.51
CA ALA A 499 3.29 11.71 22.07
C ALA A 499 3.31 11.61 20.52
N PRO A 500 4.48 11.34 19.90
CA PRO A 500 4.55 11.17 18.45
C PRO A 500 3.61 10.09 17.89
N GLU A 501 3.31 9.08 18.70
CA GLU A 501 2.40 7.97 18.38
C GLU A 501 0.93 8.41 18.30
N ASP A 502 0.57 9.48 19.02
CA ASP A 502 -0.81 10.01 19.13
C ASP A 502 -1.15 11.03 18.04
N VAL A 503 -0.27 11.20 17.06
CA VAL A 503 -0.51 12.14 15.95
C VAL A 503 -1.66 11.66 15.09
N THR A 504 -2.69 12.47 14.96
CA THR A 504 -3.75 12.25 13.98
C THR A 504 -3.25 12.63 12.59
N TYR A 505 -3.14 11.64 11.72
CA TYR A 505 -2.74 11.82 10.34
C TYR A 505 -3.93 12.21 9.46
N PHE A 506 -3.63 12.64 8.24
CA PHE A 506 -4.59 12.99 7.22
C PHE A 506 -4.26 12.26 5.91
N MET A 507 -5.25 11.61 5.27
CA MET A 507 -5.06 10.95 3.99
C MET A 507 -6.14 11.39 3.00
N PHE A 508 -5.68 11.72 1.80
CA PHE A 508 -6.55 12.03 0.67
C PHE A 508 -6.53 10.86 -0.34
N PHE A 509 -7.71 10.32 -0.65
CA PHE A 509 -7.89 9.26 -1.63
C PHE A 509 -8.54 9.79 -2.91
N MET A 510 -8.00 9.39 -4.06
CA MET A 510 -8.62 9.61 -5.37
C MET A 510 -8.67 8.29 -6.11
N ASP A 511 -9.84 7.68 -6.16
CA ASP A 511 -10.07 6.58 -7.10
C ASP A 511 -10.38 7.14 -8.49
N GLU A 512 -10.02 6.42 -9.55
CA GLU A 512 -10.17 6.89 -10.93
C GLU A 512 -9.56 8.29 -11.17
N CYS A 513 -8.32 8.50 -10.68
CA CYS A 513 -7.68 9.82 -10.67
C CYS A 513 -7.51 10.45 -12.05
N GLN A 514 -7.59 9.68 -13.16
CA GLN A 514 -7.56 10.20 -14.53
C GLN A 514 -8.70 11.18 -14.82
N ASN A 515 -9.82 11.11 -14.08
CA ASN A 515 -10.89 12.10 -14.20
C ASN A 515 -10.49 13.49 -13.69
N ILE A 516 -9.47 13.53 -12.83
CA ILE A 516 -8.98 14.75 -12.14
C ILE A 516 -7.60 15.13 -12.65
N ILE A 517 -6.67 14.18 -12.65
CA ILE A 517 -5.26 14.36 -13.03
C ILE A 517 -5.09 13.99 -14.50
N ASN A 518 -5.17 14.96 -15.38
CA ASN A 518 -4.96 14.76 -16.82
C ASN A 518 -4.50 16.06 -17.49
N ALA A 519 -4.08 15.97 -18.76
CA ALA A 519 -3.58 17.10 -19.53
C ALA A 519 -4.60 18.24 -19.74
N HIS A 520 -5.89 17.97 -19.57
CA HIS A 520 -6.94 18.98 -19.70
C HIS A 520 -7.22 19.73 -18.38
N ASN A 521 -6.76 19.20 -17.24
CA ASN A 521 -6.98 19.74 -15.90
C ASN A 521 -5.66 20.06 -15.20
N ILE A 522 -4.78 20.81 -15.88
CA ILE A 522 -3.44 21.13 -15.36
C ILE A 522 -3.49 21.82 -13.99
N PHE A 523 -4.54 22.58 -13.68
CA PHE A 523 -4.71 23.16 -12.36
C PHE A 523 -4.80 22.10 -11.25
N ALA A 524 -5.48 20.99 -11.51
CA ALA A 524 -5.58 19.88 -10.56
C ALA A 524 -4.25 19.14 -10.43
N VAL A 525 -3.51 18.99 -11.54
CA VAL A 525 -2.15 18.47 -11.52
C VAL A 525 -1.23 19.34 -10.65
N ASP A 526 -1.23 20.66 -10.86
CA ASP A 526 -0.46 21.61 -10.07
C ASP A 526 -0.85 21.55 -8.58
N TYR A 527 -2.16 21.40 -8.29
CA TYR A 527 -2.64 21.23 -6.93
C TYR A 527 -2.06 19.97 -6.26
N VAL A 528 -2.18 18.83 -6.92
CA VAL A 528 -1.70 17.54 -6.38
C VAL A 528 -0.18 17.57 -6.17
N VAL A 529 0.58 18.10 -7.14
CA VAL A 529 2.04 18.27 -7.01
C VAL A 529 2.40 19.13 -5.79
N ASN A 530 1.72 20.26 -5.60
CA ASN A 530 1.96 21.13 -4.47
C ASN A 530 1.53 20.46 -3.15
N PHE A 531 0.41 19.74 -3.14
CA PHE A 531 -0.05 18.96 -2.00
C PHE A 531 1.01 17.93 -1.59
N GLN A 532 1.50 17.13 -2.52
CA GLN A 532 2.55 16.14 -2.25
C GLN A 532 3.83 16.78 -1.69
N LYS A 533 4.26 17.94 -2.20
CA LYS A 533 5.46 18.64 -1.76
C LYS A 533 5.34 19.24 -0.35
N GLU A 534 4.17 19.72 0.01
CA GLU A 534 3.98 20.50 1.24
C GLU A 534 3.39 19.69 2.38
N MET A 535 2.49 18.75 2.09
CA MET A 535 1.63 18.14 3.08
C MET A 535 2.32 17.16 4.03
N ARG A 536 3.47 16.59 3.65
CA ARG A 536 4.26 15.76 4.58
C ARG A 536 4.55 16.47 5.91
N LYS A 537 4.93 17.76 5.88
CA LYS A 537 5.18 18.54 7.11
C LYS A 537 3.93 18.83 7.94
N PHE A 538 2.75 18.50 7.41
CA PHE A 538 1.44 18.58 8.06
C PHE A 538 0.84 17.21 8.36
N SER A 539 1.65 16.16 8.39
CA SER A 539 1.21 14.79 8.65
C SER A 539 0.12 14.31 7.68
N ALA A 540 0.18 14.77 6.42
CA ALA A 540 -0.80 14.44 5.40
C ALA A 540 -0.16 13.79 4.18
N GLY A 541 -0.92 12.88 3.53
CA GLY A 541 -0.55 12.17 2.31
C GLY A 541 -1.69 12.11 1.32
N VAL A 542 -1.40 11.62 0.11
CA VAL A 542 -2.39 11.36 -0.93
C VAL A 542 -2.13 9.99 -1.56
N TYR A 543 -3.20 9.22 -1.72
CA TYR A 543 -3.19 7.97 -2.50
C TYR A 543 -4.16 8.10 -3.66
N PHE A 544 -3.70 7.77 -4.84
CA PHE A 544 -4.55 7.81 -6.03
C PHE A 544 -4.40 6.54 -6.86
N ALA A 545 -5.48 6.17 -7.50
CA ALA A 545 -5.54 5.00 -8.35
C ALA A 545 -5.97 5.36 -9.76
N THR A 546 -5.44 4.67 -10.76
CA THR A 546 -5.86 4.79 -12.16
C THR A 546 -5.79 3.46 -12.88
N GLN A 547 -6.70 3.30 -13.84
CA GLN A 547 -6.73 2.15 -14.74
C GLN A 547 -5.94 2.42 -16.02
N SER A 548 -5.88 3.67 -16.44
CA SER A 548 -5.36 4.05 -17.75
C SER A 548 -4.40 5.23 -17.69
N PRO A 549 -3.08 4.98 -17.67
CA PRO A 549 -2.10 6.04 -17.88
C PRO A 549 -2.26 6.80 -19.19
N GLN A 550 -2.91 6.21 -20.20
CA GLN A 550 -3.16 6.84 -21.51
C GLN A 550 -4.16 7.99 -21.40
N GLU A 551 -5.15 7.89 -20.51
CA GLU A 551 -6.11 8.97 -20.26
C GLU A 551 -5.46 10.15 -19.51
N ILE A 552 -4.47 9.85 -18.67
CA ILE A 552 -3.69 10.89 -17.97
C ILE A 552 -2.79 11.63 -18.96
N LEU A 553 -2.20 10.93 -19.93
CA LEU A 553 -1.29 11.47 -20.95
C LEU A 553 -1.77 11.13 -22.36
N PRO A 554 -2.82 11.80 -22.87
CA PRO A 554 -3.27 11.60 -24.25
C PRO A 554 -2.20 12.00 -25.27
N GLU A 555 -2.32 11.44 -26.47
CA GLU A 555 -1.44 11.80 -27.58
C GLU A 555 -1.53 13.29 -27.93
N GLY A 556 -0.41 13.93 -28.17
CA GLY A 556 -0.34 15.35 -28.49
C GLY A 556 -0.26 16.28 -27.26
N THR A 557 -0.15 15.72 -26.04
CA THR A 557 0.08 16.53 -24.84
C THR A 557 1.39 17.32 -24.93
N SER A 558 1.39 18.60 -24.51
CA SER A 558 2.58 19.43 -24.54
C SER A 558 3.71 18.87 -23.66
N SER A 559 4.97 19.11 -24.00
CA SER A 559 6.11 18.68 -23.20
C SER A 559 6.13 19.26 -21.78
N SER A 560 5.59 20.45 -21.58
CA SER A 560 5.45 21.09 -20.26
C SER A 560 4.43 20.36 -19.39
N ASP A 561 3.29 19.98 -19.95
CA ASP A 561 2.23 19.29 -19.22
C ASP A 561 2.61 17.84 -18.89
N ILE A 562 3.29 17.17 -19.83
CA ILE A 562 3.91 15.87 -19.58
C ILE A 562 4.86 15.96 -18.37
N SER A 563 5.70 16.99 -18.32
CA SER A 563 6.65 17.16 -17.20
C SER A 563 5.94 17.34 -15.86
N LYS A 564 4.84 18.10 -15.82
CA LYS A 564 4.04 18.30 -14.60
C LYS A 564 3.36 17.00 -14.14
N ILE A 565 2.77 16.28 -15.06
CA ILE A 565 2.11 15.00 -14.76
C ILE A 565 3.14 13.97 -14.26
N LYS A 566 4.32 13.86 -14.90
CA LYS A 566 5.41 13.02 -14.41
C LYS A 566 5.79 13.33 -12.97
N GLN A 567 5.80 14.59 -12.59
CA GLN A 567 6.13 15.03 -11.23
C GLN A 567 5.16 14.45 -10.19
N VAL A 568 3.85 14.30 -10.51
CA VAL A 568 2.88 13.63 -9.63
C VAL A 568 3.34 12.20 -9.31
N PHE A 569 3.77 11.46 -10.33
CA PHE A 569 4.20 10.06 -10.16
C PHE A 569 5.57 9.96 -9.48
N GLU A 570 6.49 10.87 -9.77
CA GLU A 570 7.82 10.91 -9.14
C GLU A 570 7.75 11.17 -7.64
N LEU A 571 6.80 12.01 -7.20
CA LEU A 571 6.58 12.34 -5.79
C LEU A 571 5.89 11.22 -4.99
N CYS A 572 5.40 10.16 -5.64
CA CYS A 572 4.89 8.98 -4.99
C CYS A 572 6.02 8.04 -4.59
N HIS A 573 6.25 7.90 -3.29
CA HIS A 573 7.26 7.00 -2.77
C HIS A 573 6.78 5.55 -2.62
N SER A 574 5.47 5.35 -2.50
CA SER A 574 4.83 4.04 -2.50
C SER A 574 4.09 3.84 -3.82
N LYS A 575 4.53 2.86 -4.61
CA LYS A 575 3.92 2.58 -5.91
C LYS A 575 3.51 1.12 -5.97
N PHE A 576 2.25 0.90 -6.28
CA PHE A 576 1.63 -0.41 -6.34
C PHE A 576 1.12 -0.68 -7.74
N TYR A 577 1.59 -1.75 -8.34
CA TYR A 577 1.26 -2.15 -9.70
C TYR A 577 0.52 -3.47 -9.67
N LEU A 578 -0.69 -3.49 -10.14
CA LEU A 578 -1.42 -4.71 -10.47
C LEU A 578 -1.13 -5.08 -11.94
N ASN A 579 -1.85 -6.07 -12.46
CA ASN A 579 -1.68 -6.45 -13.86
C ASN A 579 -1.90 -5.25 -14.80
N LEU A 580 -1.01 -5.11 -15.78
CA LEU A 580 -1.05 -4.08 -16.81
C LEU A 580 -0.96 -4.70 -18.20
N ASP A 581 -1.71 -4.17 -19.15
CA ASP A 581 -1.68 -4.61 -20.53
C ASP A 581 -0.39 -4.17 -21.22
N GLU A 582 0.11 -4.97 -22.17
CA GLU A 582 1.32 -4.65 -22.94
C GLU A 582 1.20 -3.33 -23.70
N SER A 583 0.01 -2.97 -24.19
CA SER A 583 -0.24 -1.72 -24.90
C SER A 583 -0.01 -0.48 -24.03
N VAL A 584 -0.22 -0.62 -22.72
CA VAL A 584 -0.04 0.45 -21.73
C VAL A 584 1.42 0.64 -21.35
N MET A 585 2.27 -0.41 -21.54
CA MET A 585 3.65 -0.42 -21.06
C MET A 585 4.53 0.65 -21.69
N VAL A 586 4.32 0.98 -22.97
CA VAL A 586 5.10 2.03 -23.66
C VAL A 586 4.89 3.39 -22.96
N ARG A 587 3.65 3.73 -22.65
CA ARG A 587 3.31 4.96 -21.93
C ARG A 587 3.77 4.94 -20.47
N MET A 588 3.67 3.78 -19.84
CA MET A 588 4.18 3.61 -18.46
C MET A 588 5.67 3.87 -18.36
N LYS A 589 6.46 3.38 -19.33
CA LYS A 589 7.91 3.67 -19.40
C LYS A 589 8.20 5.15 -19.59
N GLU A 590 7.39 5.88 -20.36
CA GLU A 590 7.50 7.33 -20.48
C GLU A 590 7.25 8.06 -19.17
N VAL A 591 6.28 7.60 -18.36
CA VAL A 591 5.88 8.24 -17.10
C VAL A 591 6.82 7.87 -15.96
N LEU A 592 7.13 6.59 -15.81
CA LEU A 592 7.91 6.05 -14.68
C LEU A 592 9.43 6.07 -14.96
N GLY A 593 9.84 6.22 -16.22
CA GLY A 593 11.24 6.25 -16.60
C GLY A 593 11.99 4.97 -16.25
N SER A 594 13.19 5.11 -15.71
CA SER A 594 14.08 3.99 -15.33
C SER A 594 13.83 3.47 -13.91
N SER A 595 12.66 3.72 -13.32
CA SER A 595 12.35 3.25 -11.95
C SER A 595 12.20 1.72 -11.84
N LEU A 596 11.87 1.06 -12.95
CA LEU A 596 11.78 -0.39 -13.09
C LEU A 596 12.75 -0.89 -14.17
N THR A 597 13.24 -2.11 -14.01
CA THR A 597 14.03 -2.82 -15.03
C THR A 597 13.10 -3.40 -16.10
N GLU A 598 13.65 -3.77 -17.27
CA GLU A 598 12.85 -4.40 -18.34
C GLU A 598 12.15 -5.67 -17.88
N SER A 599 12.84 -6.54 -17.12
CA SER A 599 12.25 -7.77 -16.59
C SER A 599 11.13 -7.51 -15.57
N GLU A 600 11.22 -6.43 -14.79
CA GLU A 600 10.16 -6.01 -13.89
C GLU A 600 8.95 -5.50 -14.67
N TYR A 601 9.16 -4.70 -15.71
CA TYR A 601 8.06 -4.29 -16.60
C TYR A 601 7.36 -5.49 -17.23
N GLU A 602 8.10 -6.48 -17.72
CA GLU A 602 7.51 -7.72 -18.25
C GLU A 602 6.74 -8.52 -17.18
N SER A 603 7.21 -8.50 -15.93
CA SER A 603 6.54 -9.22 -14.85
C SER A 603 5.15 -8.63 -14.53
N LEU A 604 4.95 -7.31 -14.71
CA LEU A 604 3.68 -6.66 -14.46
C LEU A 604 2.54 -7.21 -15.33
N THR A 605 2.84 -7.64 -16.57
CA THR A 605 1.83 -8.23 -17.47
C THR A 605 1.39 -9.64 -17.06
N ARG A 606 2.16 -10.28 -16.17
CA ARG A 606 1.93 -11.68 -15.73
C ARG A 606 1.33 -11.76 -14.32
N LEU A 607 1.13 -10.64 -13.64
CA LEU A 607 0.51 -10.63 -12.31
C LEU A 607 -0.91 -11.21 -12.36
N LYS A 608 -1.23 -12.03 -11.39
CA LYS A 608 -2.57 -12.61 -11.24
C LYS A 608 -3.50 -11.63 -10.52
N LYS A 609 -4.81 -11.86 -10.61
CA LYS A 609 -5.79 -11.12 -9.82
C LYS A 609 -5.45 -11.23 -8.32
N GLY A 610 -5.42 -10.12 -7.62
CA GLY A 610 -5.02 -10.04 -6.21
C GLY A 610 -3.50 -10.03 -5.97
N GLN A 611 -2.66 -10.07 -7.03
CA GLN A 611 -1.23 -9.86 -6.90
C GLN A 611 -0.86 -8.41 -7.19
N VAL A 612 0.02 -7.87 -6.37
CA VAL A 612 0.52 -6.49 -6.46
C VAL A 612 2.04 -6.51 -6.44
N PHE A 613 2.67 -5.95 -7.46
CA PHE A 613 4.08 -5.62 -7.40
C PHE A 613 4.21 -4.21 -6.81
N CYS A 614 4.98 -4.05 -5.76
CA CYS A 614 5.15 -2.75 -5.12
C CYS A 614 6.61 -2.31 -5.06
N THR A 615 6.81 -0.99 -5.14
CA THR A 615 8.09 -0.34 -4.90
C THR A 615 7.94 0.68 -3.79
N LEU A 616 8.77 0.60 -2.77
CA LEU A 616 8.78 1.49 -1.62
C LEU A 616 10.10 2.26 -1.58
N GLY A 617 10.01 3.60 -1.68
CA GLY A 617 11.19 4.47 -1.72
C GLY A 617 12.11 4.23 -2.94
N GLY A 618 11.61 3.55 -3.97
CA GLY A 618 12.37 3.26 -5.19
C GLY A 618 13.41 2.12 -5.09
N LYS A 619 13.70 1.62 -3.88
CA LYS A 619 14.71 0.57 -3.66
C LYS A 619 14.11 -0.76 -3.23
N ASN A 620 13.20 -0.73 -2.29
CA ASN A 620 12.58 -1.95 -1.77
C ASN A 620 11.45 -2.37 -2.70
N LYS A 621 11.49 -3.60 -3.18
CA LYS A 621 10.52 -4.16 -4.15
C LYS A 621 9.99 -5.47 -3.63
N TYR A 622 8.67 -5.66 -3.75
CA TYR A 622 7.98 -6.85 -3.29
C TYR A 622 6.89 -7.23 -4.29
N THR A 623 6.67 -8.52 -4.46
CA THR A 623 5.43 -9.05 -5.03
C THR A 623 4.58 -9.55 -3.88
N VAL A 624 3.36 -9.05 -3.77
CA VAL A 624 2.46 -9.31 -2.64
C VAL A 624 1.18 -9.93 -3.15
N ASN A 625 0.77 -11.03 -2.55
CA ASN A 625 -0.57 -11.59 -2.68
C ASN A 625 -1.45 -10.87 -1.65
N VAL A 626 -2.37 -10.05 -2.12
CA VAL A 626 -3.28 -9.28 -1.28
C VAL A 626 -4.31 -10.22 -0.68
N ASP A 627 -4.49 -10.15 0.63
CA ASP A 627 -5.32 -11.09 1.40
C ASP A 627 -6.40 -10.33 2.21
N PRO A 628 -7.48 -9.84 1.55
CA PRO A 628 -8.60 -9.24 2.24
C PRO A 628 -9.41 -10.31 2.97
N THR A 629 -9.89 -10.00 4.17
CA THR A 629 -10.80 -10.89 4.91
C THR A 629 -12.17 -10.98 4.22
N GLU A 630 -12.95 -12.02 4.52
CA GLU A 630 -14.32 -12.16 3.99
C GLU A 630 -15.19 -10.96 4.38
N ASP A 631 -15.11 -10.49 5.62
CA ASP A 631 -15.79 -9.30 6.11
C ASP A 631 -15.39 -8.03 5.32
N GLN A 632 -14.11 -7.87 5.02
CA GLN A 632 -13.64 -6.77 4.17
C GLN A 632 -14.22 -6.85 2.76
N LEU A 633 -14.25 -8.05 2.17
CA LEU A 633 -14.82 -8.24 0.84
C LEU A 633 -16.33 -7.90 0.80
N GLU A 634 -17.08 -8.27 1.84
CA GLU A 634 -18.49 -7.90 1.98
C GLU A 634 -18.68 -6.37 2.08
N ARG A 635 -17.90 -5.71 2.93
CA ARG A 635 -17.95 -4.23 3.10
C ARG A 635 -17.46 -3.48 1.86
N PHE A 636 -16.54 -4.05 1.11
CA PHE A 636 -15.99 -3.44 -0.10
C PHE A 636 -16.87 -3.68 -1.33
N ALA A 637 -17.83 -4.61 -1.26
CA ALA A 637 -18.79 -4.85 -2.32
C ALA A 637 -19.73 -3.65 -2.43
N GLY A 638 -19.54 -2.84 -3.45
CA GLY A 638 -20.36 -1.67 -3.73
C GLY A 638 -20.17 -1.24 -5.18
N GLY A 639 -21.20 -0.73 -5.79
CA GLY A 639 -21.16 -0.26 -7.17
C GLY A 639 -21.66 -1.31 -8.16
N HIS A 640 -22.95 -1.57 -8.14
CA HIS A 640 -23.70 -2.20 -9.25
C HIS A 640 -24.94 -1.37 -9.54
#